data_a34747897182bb761557c839f05d46f4
#
_entry.id   a34747897182bb761557c839f05d46f4
#
_cell.length_a   1.000
_cell.length_b   1.000
_cell.length_c   1.000
_cell.angle_alpha   90.00
_cell.angle_beta   90.00
_cell.angle_gamma   90.00
#
_symmetry.space_group_name_H-M   'P 1'
#
loop_
_entity.id
_entity.type
_entity.pdbx_description
1 polymer ?
#
loop_
_entity_poly.entity_id
_entity_poly.type
_entity_poly.pdbx_seq_one_letter_code
_entity_poly.pdbx_strand_id
1 'polypeptide(L)'
;MMRRMVQQSTNALMQPKKAVTGIAGAQSGLNMYHRAEKRTPGTVTQRQDATRRCVVTKGVVEDERQQEGEKNWDDGADDSSLFEDRIEVAIARAKAAQEVYAGFSQEKVDEIFKEAALAANKNRIPLAKMAVAETGIGLVEDKVIKNHFASEYIYNKYKDMKTVGVIDQDVVGGVSHVAEPMGVLCGIVPTTNPTSTAIFKCLLALKTRNAIILAPHPRASDCTIAAAKIVHDAAVQAGAPAGIIGWIEHPNKDETFQLMKSPSVALILATGGPGMVRASYSTGHPAIGVGAGNTPAIIDSTADIHMAANYILLSKTFDNGVICASEQAVVVLSDIYESFCQEIVHRGAHILSESDAEKLRAGLFQDGRLNADAVGKSAYDLAQMFGIEADITPSTRLLLAEVNEVGSSEVLSSEKLCPVLALYCAKNFEEALETANDLVENGGQGHTSVIYSNVQEHILAWERKLKTVRMLVNMPSSQGAIGDLYNFHLDPSLTLGCGSFGQTSVSNNVGPKHLLNFKTVAERRENMLWFKLPPKIYFKGGSMEVALKELKGKKRAFIVTDKPLYDLGYVDKVVEILDTVSVHSQIFYHVEPDPNIEAIEAGAKELREYQADAIIALGGGSPMDAAKIMWLLYEFPETKFEGMATRFMDIRKRVYEFPDLGTKCPLICIPTTSGTGSEVTPFSVVTDQVTGAKYPLADYALTPSMAIIDPDLVNHMPKSLTANGGIDAVTHALESYVSAYATDYTRGLSLQALHLLFEFLPRAYKEGANDRLAREKTHNAATIAGMAFANAFLGICHSMAHKLGARFDIPHGLANALMISHVVLYNATDSPYKVATFPQYKEAHAQEDYAALADLLNVPGAARAKSKTGKVVALVKAIESLKRSIDIPTCIRDVLGEERKEEFLESLSVLSEDAFDDQCTGTNPRYPLIQDLHAMFEAAWEPLDLSSISED
;
A
#
# COMPACT_ATOMS: atom_id res chain seq x y z
N MET A 1 -27.00 -9.73 26.54
CA MET A 1 -26.78 -8.32 26.84
C MET A 1 -26.02 -7.57 25.73
N MET A 2 -25.47 -8.28 24.75
CA MET A 2 -24.77 -7.68 23.57
C MET A 2 -25.65 -7.29 22.38
N ARG A 3 -26.96 -7.55 22.40
CA ARG A 3 -27.91 -7.20 21.32
C ARG A 3 -28.61 -5.83 21.48
N ARG A 4 -28.31 -5.06 22.54
CA ARG A 4 -28.92 -3.74 22.78
C ARG A 4 -28.02 -2.53 22.55
N MET A 5 -26.73 -2.72 22.22
CA MET A 5 -25.80 -1.59 21.98
C MET A 5 -25.55 -1.27 20.50
N VAL A 6 -26.02 -2.08 19.55
CA VAL A 6 -25.84 -1.84 18.10
C VAL A 6 -27.02 -1.06 17.48
N GLN A 7 -28.11 -0.87 18.23
CA GLN A 7 -29.34 -0.21 17.71
C GLN A 7 -29.47 1.26 18.11
N GLN A 8 -28.48 1.86 18.79
CA GLN A 8 -28.50 3.28 19.14
C GLN A 8 -27.52 4.17 18.35
N SER A 9 -26.69 3.65 17.47
CA SER A 9 -25.73 4.42 16.67
C SER A 9 -26.15 4.67 15.20
N THR A 10 -27.31 4.17 14.78
CA THR A 10 -27.80 4.34 13.38
C THR A 10 -28.91 5.35 13.20
N ASN A 11 -29.38 6.03 14.25
CA ASN A 11 -30.49 6.99 14.15
C ASN A 11 -30.11 8.47 14.33
N ALA A 12 -28.84 8.85 14.20
CA ALA A 12 -28.38 10.24 14.36
C ALA A 12 -27.95 10.97 13.08
N LEU A 13 -28.18 10.41 11.89
CA LEU A 13 -27.74 11.02 10.63
C LEU A 13 -28.82 10.96 9.54
N MET A 14 -30.00 11.51 9.80
CA MET A 14 -30.94 11.95 8.74
C MET A 14 -32.03 12.85 9.32
N GLN A 15 -31.79 14.16 9.37
CA GLN A 15 -32.83 15.17 9.21
C GLN A 15 -32.32 16.42 8.48
N PRO A 16 -33.00 17.00 7.52
CA PRO A 16 -32.58 18.13 6.72
C PRO A 16 -32.81 19.47 7.45
N LYS A 17 -31.79 20.32 7.48
CA LYS A 17 -31.95 21.70 7.97
C LYS A 17 -32.62 22.55 6.91
N LYS A 18 -33.74 23.12 7.28
CA LYS A 18 -34.47 24.18 6.56
C LYS A 18 -33.68 25.49 6.51
N ALA A 19 -33.77 26.13 5.36
CA ALA A 19 -33.28 27.48 5.11
C ALA A 19 -34.00 28.53 5.97
N VAL A 20 -33.25 29.49 6.50
CA VAL A 20 -33.80 30.79 6.97
C VAL A 20 -33.02 31.87 6.23
N THR A 21 -33.81 32.62 5.45
CA THR A 21 -33.43 33.89 4.80
C THR A 21 -33.53 35.03 5.79
N GLY A 22 -32.61 36.01 5.68
CA GLY A 22 -33.00 37.39 6.11
C GLY A 22 -31.86 38.26 6.63
N ILE A 23 -31.47 39.21 5.78
CA ILE A 23 -31.27 40.64 6.00
C ILE A 23 -29.91 41.16 6.54
N ALA A 24 -29.17 41.73 5.62
CA ALA A 24 -28.63 43.10 5.48
C ALA A 24 -27.71 43.70 6.58
N GLY A 25 -26.60 44.20 6.13
CA GLY A 25 -26.12 45.56 6.40
C GLY A 25 -24.85 45.70 7.25
N ALA A 26 -23.73 45.99 6.66
CA ALA A 26 -23.00 47.27 6.82
C ALA A 26 -21.57 47.18 6.30
N GLN A 27 -21.23 48.18 5.51
CA GLN A 27 -19.91 48.48 4.92
C GLN A 27 -18.95 49.04 5.96
N SER A 28 -17.67 48.72 5.77
CA SER A 28 -16.49 49.65 5.85
C SER A 28 -15.25 48.73 5.72
N GLY A 29 -14.42 48.80 4.77
CA GLY A 29 -13.63 49.92 4.21
C GLY A 29 -12.20 49.85 4.72
N LEU A 30 -11.27 49.29 3.89
CA LEU A 30 -9.94 49.94 3.78
C LEU A 30 -9.14 49.20 2.65
N ASN A 31 -8.89 50.04 1.62
CA ASN A 31 -7.91 49.79 0.54
C ASN A 31 -6.48 49.93 1.04
N MET A 32 -5.54 49.30 0.35
CA MET A 32 -4.23 49.76 -0.10
C MET A 32 -3.29 48.55 -0.31
N TYR A 33 -2.50 48.36 -1.31
CA TYR A 33 -1.96 49.10 -2.43
C TYR A 33 -1.47 48.13 -3.49
N HIS A 34 -1.81 48.36 -4.74
CA HIS A 34 -1.11 47.87 -5.93
C HIS A 34 0.23 48.58 -6.10
N ARG A 35 1.28 47.89 -6.46
CA ARG A 35 2.29 48.44 -7.38
C ARG A 35 2.92 47.32 -8.23
N ALA A 36 2.66 47.35 -9.50
CA ALA A 36 3.35 46.61 -10.56
C ALA A 36 4.60 47.41 -10.96
N GLU A 37 5.75 46.76 -11.13
CA GLU A 37 6.83 47.28 -11.91
C GLU A 37 7.22 46.32 -13.03
N LYS A 38 7.08 46.85 -14.26
CA LYS A 38 7.59 46.29 -15.53
C LYS A 38 9.12 46.44 -15.55
N ARG A 39 9.86 45.39 -15.89
CA ARG A 39 11.20 45.53 -16.50
C ARG A 39 11.31 44.71 -17.78
N THR A 40 11.68 45.35 -18.82
CA THR A 40 11.99 44.92 -20.20
C THR A 40 13.40 44.32 -20.29
N PRO A 41 13.71 43.56 -21.38
CA PRO A 41 14.79 42.57 -21.39
C PRO A 41 16.12 43.15 -21.83
N GLY A 42 17.18 42.65 -21.22
CA GLY A 42 18.56 42.87 -21.62
C GLY A 42 19.16 41.68 -22.34
N THR A 43 19.68 41.97 -23.50
CA THR A 43 20.53 41.16 -24.38
C THR A 43 21.74 40.53 -23.69
N VAL A 44 21.95 39.22 -23.89
CA VAL A 44 23.25 38.57 -23.66
C VAL A 44 23.59 37.64 -24.82
N THR A 45 24.75 37.84 -25.31
CA THR A 45 25.54 37.31 -26.38
C THR A 45 25.64 35.79 -26.48
N GLN A 46 25.74 35.33 -27.72
CA GLN A 46 26.03 33.97 -28.19
C GLN A 46 27.35 33.41 -27.66
N ARG A 47 27.31 32.13 -27.34
CA ARG A 47 28.44 31.21 -27.53
C ARG A 47 27.93 29.96 -28.27
N GLN A 48 28.54 29.74 -29.42
CA GLN A 48 28.41 28.58 -30.30
C GLN A 48 29.06 27.37 -29.63
N ASP A 49 28.41 26.19 -29.76
CA ASP A 49 29.16 25.00 -30.08
C ASP A 49 28.25 23.86 -30.59
N ALA A 50 28.69 23.41 -31.77
CA ALA A 50 28.62 22.08 -32.36
C ALA A 50 27.26 21.34 -32.49
N THR A 51 26.60 21.61 -33.59
CA THR A 51 25.56 20.82 -34.24
C THR A 51 26.15 19.66 -35.06
N ARG A 52 25.74 18.41 -34.75
CA ARG A 52 25.77 17.32 -35.73
C ARG A 52 24.42 17.29 -36.44
N ARG A 53 24.43 17.67 -37.72
CA ARG A 53 23.30 17.56 -38.67
C ARG A 53 23.09 16.09 -39.03
N CYS A 54 21.89 15.56 -38.82
CA CYS A 54 21.35 14.45 -39.60
C CYS A 54 20.54 15.05 -40.77
N VAL A 55 20.93 14.70 -41.96
CA VAL A 55 20.30 15.14 -43.24
C VAL A 55 19.07 14.24 -43.46
N VAL A 56 17.88 14.83 -43.46
CA VAL A 56 16.66 14.19 -43.98
C VAL A 56 16.45 14.65 -45.41
N THR A 57 16.63 13.75 -46.37
CA THR A 57 16.25 13.95 -47.76
C THR A 57 14.73 13.83 -47.93
N LYS A 58 14.10 14.92 -48.36
CA LYS A 58 12.73 14.92 -48.85
C LYS A 58 12.72 14.27 -50.25
N GLY A 59 12.04 13.12 -50.36
CA GLY A 59 11.63 12.55 -51.64
C GLY A 59 10.22 13.03 -51.97
N VAL A 60 10.11 13.70 -53.09
CA VAL A 60 8.87 14.10 -53.77
C VAL A 60 8.26 12.83 -54.37
N VAL A 61 7.00 12.56 -54.09
CA VAL A 61 6.23 11.54 -54.83
C VAL A 61 5.33 12.27 -55.83
N GLU A 62 5.67 12.17 -57.07
CA GLU A 62 4.81 12.53 -58.21
C GLU A 62 3.83 11.39 -58.53
N ASP A 63 2.65 11.80 -58.89
CA ASP A 63 1.48 11.05 -59.29
C ASP A 63 1.68 10.43 -60.68
N GLU A 64 1.68 9.12 -60.84
CA GLU A 64 1.54 8.49 -62.15
C GLU A 64 0.36 7.50 -62.13
N ARG A 65 -0.72 7.92 -62.76
CA ARG A 65 -1.80 7.05 -63.25
C ARG A 65 -1.46 6.52 -64.63
N GLN A 66 -1.90 5.28 -64.84
CA GLN A 66 -2.12 4.54 -66.08
C GLN A 66 -0.98 3.65 -66.59
N GLN A 67 -1.18 2.35 -66.49
CA GLN A 67 -1.52 1.47 -67.61
C GLN A 67 -1.77 0.04 -67.16
N GLU A 68 -2.97 -0.45 -67.52
CA GLU A 68 -3.34 -1.86 -67.41
C GLU A 68 -2.53 -2.69 -68.41
N GLY A 69 -1.97 -3.80 -67.94
CA GLY A 69 -1.34 -4.81 -68.76
C GLY A 69 -1.54 -6.19 -68.08
N GLU A 70 -2.43 -6.97 -68.70
CA GLU A 70 -2.63 -8.38 -68.36
C GLU A 70 -1.30 -9.14 -68.36
N LYS A 71 -0.94 -9.76 -67.23
CA LYS A 71 0.06 -10.83 -67.16
C LYS A 71 -0.51 -12.09 -66.55
N ASN A 72 -0.44 -13.11 -67.37
CA ASN A 72 -0.72 -14.51 -67.05
C ASN A 72 0.05 -14.95 -65.78
N TRP A 73 -0.66 -15.62 -64.90
CA TRP A 73 -0.11 -16.28 -63.70
C TRP A 73 0.36 -17.67 -64.14
N ASP A 74 1.67 -17.92 -64.11
CA ASP A 74 2.27 -19.25 -64.20
C ASP A 74 2.73 -19.67 -62.79
N ASP A 75 2.49 -20.93 -62.49
CA ASP A 75 2.60 -21.60 -61.20
C ASP A 75 4.03 -21.64 -60.63
N GLY A 76 4.19 -21.44 -59.33
CA GLY A 76 5.30 -22.01 -58.56
C GLY A 76 6.24 -21.07 -57.84
N ALA A 77 5.77 -20.11 -57.07
CA ALA A 77 6.60 -19.43 -56.06
C ALA A 77 6.02 -19.67 -54.69
N ASP A 78 6.88 -20.01 -53.74
CA ASP A 78 6.58 -20.30 -52.33
C ASP A 78 5.78 -19.10 -51.73
N ASP A 79 4.50 -19.33 -51.46
CA ASP A 79 3.51 -18.30 -51.07
C ASP A 79 3.75 -17.74 -49.67
N SER A 80 4.71 -18.33 -48.91
CA SER A 80 5.02 -17.93 -47.54
C SER A 80 5.67 -16.55 -47.38
N SER A 81 6.51 -16.10 -48.36
CA SER A 81 7.18 -14.82 -48.30
C SER A 81 6.25 -13.64 -48.63
N LEU A 82 5.20 -13.86 -49.43
CA LEU A 82 4.18 -12.85 -49.72
C LEU A 82 3.21 -12.59 -48.58
N PHE A 83 3.01 -13.58 -47.74
CA PHE A 83 2.16 -13.44 -46.54
C PHE A 83 2.89 -12.69 -45.43
N GLU A 84 4.18 -12.94 -45.19
CA GLU A 84 5.00 -12.19 -44.23
C GLU A 84 4.98 -10.69 -44.49
N ASP A 85 5.06 -10.26 -45.78
CA ASP A 85 5.04 -8.84 -46.17
C ASP A 85 3.70 -8.15 -45.80
N ARG A 86 2.54 -8.83 -45.89
CA ARG A 86 1.23 -8.20 -45.64
C ARG A 86 1.00 -7.85 -44.18
N ILE A 87 1.34 -8.78 -43.30
CA ILE A 87 1.17 -8.58 -41.82
C ILE A 87 2.16 -7.51 -41.36
N GLU A 88 3.40 -7.55 -41.77
CA GLU A 88 4.41 -6.53 -41.42
C GLU A 88 4.03 -5.13 -41.89
N VAL A 89 3.47 -5.01 -43.12
CA VAL A 89 2.95 -3.73 -43.66
C VAL A 89 1.77 -3.22 -42.81
N ALA A 90 0.83 -4.10 -42.43
CA ALA A 90 -0.29 -3.72 -41.57
C ALA A 90 0.19 -3.25 -40.18
N ILE A 91 1.17 -3.93 -39.61
CA ILE A 91 1.78 -3.57 -38.32
C ILE A 91 2.51 -2.24 -38.40
N ALA A 92 3.33 -2.03 -39.46
CA ALA A 92 4.06 -0.77 -39.67
C ALA A 92 3.10 0.42 -39.79
N ARG A 93 2.01 0.25 -40.56
CA ARG A 93 0.95 1.26 -40.70
C ARG A 93 0.26 1.58 -39.37
N ALA A 94 -0.11 0.54 -38.61
CA ALA A 94 -0.74 0.70 -37.29
C ALA A 94 0.19 1.39 -36.29
N LYS A 95 1.48 1.04 -36.29
CA LYS A 95 2.50 1.67 -35.46
C LYS A 95 2.68 3.15 -35.78
N ALA A 96 2.84 3.50 -37.05
CA ALA A 96 2.96 4.89 -37.47
C ALA A 96 1.71 5.72 -37.11
N ALA A 97 0.52 5.16 -37.29
CA ALA A 97 -0.73 5.79 -36.88
C ALA A 97 -0.81 5.96 -35.33
N GLN A 98 -0.39 4.95 -34.56
CA GLN A 98 -0.38 5.00 -33.10
C GLN A 98 0.59 6.06 -32.58
N GLU A 99 1.79 6.19 -33.14
CA GLU A 99 2.76 7.20 -32.74
C GLU A 99 2.21 8.63 -32.90
N VAL A 100 1.46 8.89 -33.95
CA VAL A 100 0.75 10.16 -34.16
C VAL A 100 -0.38 10.32 -33.16
N TYR A 101 -1.21 9.28 -32.97
CA TYR A 101 -2.38 9.33 -32.10
C TYR A 101 -2.00 9.44 -30.61
N ALA A 102 -0.85 8.91 -30.20
CA ALA A 102 -0.33 9.04 -28.85
C ALA A 102 -0.18 10.50 -28.37
N GLY A 103 0.06 11.43 -29.31
CA GLY A 103 0.17 12.86 -29.02
C GLY A 103 -1.16 13.62 -28.90
N PHE A 104 -2.32 12.97 -29.06
CA PHE A 104 -3.61 13.66 -29.06
C PHE A 104 -4.04 14.03 -27.64
N SER A 105 -4.76 15.19 -27.52
CA SER A 105 -5.35 15.65 -26.26
C SER A 105 -6.56 14.79 -25.88
N GLN A 106 -6.97 14.88 -24.60
CA GLN A 106 -8.16 14.17 -24.10
C GLN A 106 -9.42 14.57 -24.88
N GLU A 107 -9.59 15.85 -25.16
CA GLU A 107 -10.77 16.37 -25.85
C GLU A 107 -10.88 15.79 -27.27
N LYS A 108 -9.72 15.69 -27.98
CA LYS A 108 -9.70 15.13 -29.31
C LYS A 108 -9.94 13.63 -29.33
N VAL A 109 -9.40 12.91 -28.33
CA VAL A 109 -9.68 11.48 -28.14
C VAL A 109 -11.16 11.26 -27.85
N ASP A 110 -11.79 12.09 -27.01
CA ASP A 110 -13.19 11.98 -26.65
C ASP A 110 -14.12 12.29 -27.83
N GLU A 111 -13.77 13.28 -28.67
CA GLU A 111 -14.47 13.56 -29.92
C GLU A 111 -14.45 12.34 -30.87
N ILE A 112 -13.25 11.77 -31.10
CA ILE A 112 -13.08 10.59 -31.97
C ILE A 112 -13.85 9.39 -31.40
N PHE A 113 -13.75 9.14 -30.12
CA PHE A 113 -14.46 8.06 -29.42
C PHE A 113 -15.98 8.19 -29.58
N LYS A 114 -16.51 9.42 -29.46
CA LYS A 114 -17.92 9.72 -29.62
C LYS A 114 -18.41 9.44 -31.04
N GLU A 115 -17.74 10.01 -32.05
CA GLU A 115 -18.16 9.87 -33.44
C GLU A 115 -18.07 8.41 -33.92
N ALA A 116 -17.03 7.68 -33.49
CA ALA A 116 -16.90 6.25 -33.74
C ALA A 116 -18.04 5.43 -33.12
N ALA A 117 -18.41 5.72 -31.86
CA ALA A 117 -19.52 5.05 -31.19
C ALA A 117 -20.87 5.35 -31.84
N LEU A 118 -21.12 6.58 -32.24
CA LEU A 118 -22.33 6.98 -32.97
C LEU A 118 -22.47 6.27 -34.33
N ALA A 119 -21.37 6.17 -35.08
CA ALA A 119 -21.37 5.47 -36.37
C ALA A 119 -21.65 3.97 -36.21
N ALA A 120 -21.03 3.33 -35.20
CA ALA A 120 -21.29 1.93 -34.86
C ALA A 120 -22.76 1.70 -34.47
N ASN A 121 -23.31 2.55 -33.60
CA ASN A 121 -24.70 2.46 -33.16
C ASN A 121 -25.72 2.68 -34.32
N LYS A 122 -25.44 3.62 -35.21
CA LYS A 122 -26.26 3.87 -36.40
C LYS A 122 -26.34 2.63 -37.32
N ASN A 123 -25.25 1.87 -37.40
CA ASN A 123 -25.15 0.70 -38.28
C ASN A 123 -25.46 -0.63 -37.53
N ARG A 124 -25.96 -0.62 -36.29
CA ARG A 124 -26.23 -1.81 -35.48
C ARG A 124 -27.14 -2.86 -36.14
N ILE A 125 -28.17 -2.42 -36.93
CA ILE A 125 -29.11 -3.32 -37.61
C ILE A 125 -28.45 -3.95 -38.86
N PRO A 126 -27.89 -3.19 -39.81
CA PRO A 126 -27.18 -3.77 -40.94
C PRO A 126 -26.10 -4.78 -40.53
N LEU A 127 -25.26 -4.42 -39.56
CA LEU A 127 -24.21 -5.30 -39.04
C LEU A 127 -24.76 -6.60 -38.41
N ALA A 128 -25.84 -6.53 -37.67
CA ALA A 128 -26.51 -7.70 -37.08
C ALA A 128 -27.04 -8.64 -38.17
N LYS A 129 -27.70 -8.09 -39.21
CA LYS A 129 -28.18 -8.89 -40.35
C LYS A 129 -27.04 -9.59 -41.12
N MET A 130 -25.94 -8.85 -41.34
CA MET A 130 -24.76 -9.39 -41.99
C MET A 130 -24.13 -10.51 -41.17
N ALA A 131 -23.99 -10.34 -39.85
CA ALA A 131 -23.43 -11.35 -38.95
C ALA A 131 -24.23 -12.66 -38.94
N VAL A 132 -25.57 -12.57 -38.88
CA VAL A 132 -26.40 -13.76 -38.94
C VAL A 132 -26.35 -14.42 -40.33
N ALA A 133 -26.39 -13.66 -41.42
CA ALA A 133 -26.31 -14.18 -42.78
C ALA A 133 -24.99 -14.92 -43.06
N GLU A 134 -23.86 -14.38 -42.59
CA GLU A 134 -22.54 -14.99 -42.82
C GLU A 134 -22.30 -16.21 -41.88
N THR A 135 -22.64 -16.10 -40.62
CA THR A 135 -22.31 -17.16 -39.63
C THR A 135 -23.39 -18.23 -39.46
N GLY A 136 -24.63 -17.91 -39.75
CA GLY A 136 -25.80 -18.75 -39.44
C GLY A 136 -26.05 -18.91 -37.94
N ILE A 137 -25.50 -18.03 -37.11
CA ILE A 137 -25.49 -18.12 -35.62
C ILE A 137 -26.37 -17.02 -35.02
N GLY A 138 -27.29 -17.39 -34.14
CA GLY A 138 -28.07 -16.47 -33.29
C GLY A 138 -29.22 -15.78 -33.98
N LEU A 139 -29.69 -14.69 -33.40
CA LEU A 139 -30.87 -13.90 -33.82
C LEU A 139 -30.47 -12.48 -34.20
N VAL A 140 -31.05 -11.93 -35.28
CA VAL A 140 -30.76 -10.56 -35.73
C VAL A 140 -31.08 -9.55 -34.64
N GLU A 141 -32.24 -9.69 -33.98
CA GLU A 141 -32.72 -8.78 -32.95
C GLU A 141 -31.77 -8.71 -31.75
N ASP A 142 -31.28 -9.85 -31.32
CA ASP A 142 -30.34 -9.94 -30.18
C ASP A 142 -28.95 -9.41 -30.54
N LYS A 143 -28.49 -9.65 -31.77
CA LYS A 143 -27.22 -9.06 -32.26
C LYS A 143 -27.36 -7.54 -32.44
N VAL A 144 -28.54 -7.00 -32.72
CA VAL A 144 -28.80 -5.54 -32.69
C VAL A 144 -28.60 -5.00 -31.27
N ILE A 145 -29.15 -5.72 -30.26
CA ILE A 145 -28.97 -5.36 -28.82
C ILE A 145 -27.47 -5.42 -28.45
N LYS A 146 -26.75 -6.49 -28.85
CA LYS A 146 -25.30 -6.60 -28.62
C LYS A 146 -24.48 -5.47 -29.25
N ASN A 147 -24.79 -5.10 -30.50
CA ASN A 147 -24.11 -4.00 -31.18
C ASN A 147 -24.44 -2.64 -30.51
N HIS A 148 -25.69 -2.46 -30.04
CA HIS A 148 -26.10 -1.29 -29.28
C HIS A 148 -25.32 -1.20 -27.94
N PHE A 149 -25.22 -2.32 -27.22
CA PHE A 149 -24.45 -2.39 -25.99
C PHE A 149 -22.97 -2.08 -26.23
N ALA A 150 -22.36 -2.69 -27.27
CA ALA A 150 -20.97 -2.49 -27.62
C ALA A 150 -20.63 -1.04 -28.01
N SER A 151 -21.58 -0.25 -28.46
CA SER A 151 -21.41 1.15 -28.87
C SER A 151 -21.88 2.13 -27.79
N GLU A 152 -23.16 2.11 -27.43
CA GLU A 152 -23.75 3.16 -26.62
C GLU A 152 -23.48 2.98 -25.12
N TYR A 153 -23.61 1.77 -24.56
CA TYR A 153 -23.30 1.51 -23.14
C TYR A 153 -21.81 1.72 -22.87
N ILE A 154 -20.95 1.21 -23.74
CA ILE A 154 -19.50 1.41 -23.63
C ILE A 154 -19.15 2.90 -23.72
N TYR A 155 -19.73 3.64 -24.66
CA TYR A 155 -19.50 5.08 -24.76
C TYR A 155 -19.97 5.81 -23.49
N ASN A 156 -21.20 5.57 -23.04
CA ASN A 156 -21.75 6.25 -21.87
C ASN A 156 -20.95 6.02 -20.60
N LYS A 157 -20.43 4.79 -20.40
CA LYS A 157 -19.60 4.47 -19.25
C LYS A 157 -18.25 5.18 -19.26
N TYR A 158 -17.62 5.26 -20.42
CA TYR A 158 -16.23 5.69 -20.51
C TYR A 158 -16.02 7.10 -21.11
N LYS A 159 -17.08 7.80 -21.54
CA LYS A 159 -16.97 9.13 -22.16
C LYS A 159 -16.21 10.13 -21.28
N ASP A 160 -16.48 10.15 -19.98
CA ASP A 160 -15.90 11.08 -19.01
C ASP A 160 -14.62 10.56 -18.34
N MET A 161 -14.18 9.33 -18.70
CA MET A 161 -12.95 8.74 -18.17
C MET A 161 -11.72 9.43 -18.73
N LYS A 162 -10.85 9.92 -17.86
CA LYS A 162 -9.51 10.41 -18.25
C LYS A 162 -8.60 9.26 -18.64
N THR A 163 -8.03 9.37 -19.84
CA THR A 163 -7.10 8.38 -20.42
C THR A 163 -5.84 9.01 -21.01
N VAL A 164 -5.69 10.32 -20.84
CA VAL A 164 -4.59 11.12 -21.41
C VAL A 164 -3.95 11.95 -20.30
N GLY A 165 -2.61 11.89 -20.22
CA GLY A 165 -1.84 12.68 -19.27
C GLY A 165 -2.10 12.30 -17.81
N VAL A 166 -2.07 13.26 -16.92
CA VAL A 166 -2.31 13.02 -15.47
C VAL A 166 -3.78 12.69 -15.25
N ILE A 167 -4.04 11.47 -14.81
CA ILE A 167 -5.40 10.95 -14.58
C ILE A 167 -5.82 10.99 -13.11
N ASP A 168 -4.86 10.95 -12.21
CA ASP A 168 -5.04 11.01 -10.77
C ASP A 168 -3.84 11.69 -10.13
N GLN A 169 -4.09 12.49 -9.09
CA GLN A 169 -3.05 13.22 -8.39
C GLN A 169 -3.38 13.38 -6.90
N ASP A 170 -2.52 12.82 -6.08
CA ASP A 170 -2.44 13.13 -4.65
C ASP A 170 -1.43 14.27 -4.43
N VAL A 171 -1.93 15.50 -4.35
CA VAL A 171 -1.10 16.70 -4.15
C VAL A 171 -0.38 16.66 -2.80
N VAL A 172 -1.04 16.13 -1.76
CA VAL A 172 -0.48 16.07 -0.39
C VAL A 172 0.61 14.99 -0.33
N GLY A 173 0.33 13.81 -0.83
CA GLY A 173 1.29 12.70 -0.89
C GLY A 173 2.38 12.90 -1.95
N GLY A 174 2.19 13.83 -2.89
CA GLY A 174 3.14 14.09 -3.98
C GLY A 174 3.24 12.94 -4.98
N VAL A 175 2.12 12.28 -5.26
CA VAL A 175 2.05 11.19 -6.23
C VAL A 175 1.08 11.54 -7.34
N SER A 176 1.49 11.35 -8.59
CA SER A 176 0.64 11.50 -9.77
C SER A 176 0.70 10.25 -10.63
N HIS A 177 -0.45 9.86 -11.19
CA HIS A 177 -0.54 8.78 -12.15
C HIS A 177 -0.78 9.35 -13.56
N VAL A 178 0.11 9.00 -14.48
CA VAL A 178 0.06 9.45 -15.87
C VAL A 178 -0.30 8.27 -16.75
N ALA A 179 -1.38 8.41 -17.55
CA ALA A 179 -1.83 7.39 -18.48
C ALA A 179 -1.12 7.51 -19.83
N GLU A 180 -0.54 6.41 -20.26
CA GLU A 180 0.12 6.26 -21.56
C GLU A 180 -0.49 5.11 -22.37
N PRO A 181 -0.59 5.20 -23.70
CA PRO A 181 -1.02 4.07 -24.52
C PRO A 181 -0.01 2.92 -24.44
N MET A 182 -0.48 1.69 -24.65
CA MET A 182 0.40 0.52 -24.74
C MET A 182 1.12 0.43 -26.08
N GLY A 183 0.43 0.77 -27.18
CA GLY A 183 0.98 0.69 -28.53
C GLY A 183 0.01 0.04 -29.52
N VAL A 184 0.50 -0.95 -30.29
CA VAL A 184 -0.33 -1.72 -31.23
C VAL A 184 -0.93 -2.94 -30.53
N LEU A 185 -2.25 -3.07 -30.60
CA LEU A 185 -2.99 -4.18 -30.02
C LEU A 185 -3.34 -5.23 -31.10
N CYS A 186 -3.25 -6.51 -30.75
CA CYS A 186 -3.80 -7.60 -31.54
C CYS A 186 -5.18 -7.98 -30.99
N GLY A 187 -6.26 -7.83 -31.74
CA GLY A 187 -7.63 -8.10 -31.35
C GLY A 187 -8.21 -9.36 -32.00
N ILE A 188 -8.23 -10.50 -31.30
CA ILE A 188 -8.81 -11.75 -31.80
C ILE A 188 -10.33 -11.74 -31.61
N VAL A 189 -11.09 -11.96 -32.67
CA VAL A 189 -12.55 -11.84 -32.69
C VAL A 189 -13.21 -13.20 -32.97
N PRO A 190 -14.21 -13.63 -32.14
CA PRO A 190 -14.87 -14.92 -32.29
C PRO A 190 -16.01 -14.91 -33.31
N THR A 191 -16.49 -16.09 -33.73
CA THR A 191 -17.69 -16.23 -34.61
C THR A 191 -19.00 -15.91 -33.89
N THR A 192 -19.08 -16.14 -32.60
CA THR A 192 -20.32 -15.99 -31.82
C THR A 192 -20.80 -14.55 -31.71
N ASN A 193 -19.85 -13.60 -31.60
CA ASN A 193 -20.14 -12.17 -31.38
C ASN A 193 -19.22 -11.29 -32.25
N PRO A 194 -19.18 -11.47 -33.58
CA PRO A 194 -18.15 -10.87 -34.43
C PRO A 194 -18.22 -9.34 -34.46
N THR A 195 -19.39 -8.78 -34.77
CA THR A 195 -19.57 -7.33 -34.92
C THR A 195 -19.47 -6.57 -33.62
N SER A 196 -20.14 -7.04 -32.57
CA SER A 196 -20.13 -6.38 -31.26
C SER A 196 -18.73 -6.43 -30.61
N THR A 197 -17.99 -7.54 -30.73
CA THR A 197 -16.62 -7.65 -30.22
C THR A 197 -15.66 -6.73 -30.99
N ALA A 198 -15.80 -6.63 -32.31
CA ALA A 198 -15.00 -5.70 -33.11
C ALA A 198 -15.26 -4.25 -32.71
N ILE A 199 -16.53 -3.82 -32.63
CA ILE A 199 -16.91 -2.47 -32.19
C ILE A 199 -16.32 -2.18 -30.81
N PHE A 200 -16.52 -3.06 -29.84
CA PHE A 200 -16.03 -2.91 -28.47
C PHE A 200 -14.51 -2.73 -28.41
N LYS A 201 -13.75 -3.63 -29.04
CA LYS A 201 -12.28 -3.57 -29.03
C LYS A 201 -11.74 -2.32 -29.72
N CYS A 202 -12.32 -1.93 -30.86
CA CYS A 202 -11.93 -0.72 -31.56
C CYS A 202 -12.21 0.53 -30.73
N LEU A 203 -13.37 0.63 -30.08
CA LEU A 203 -13.71 1.77 -29.23
C LEU A 203 -12.78 1.88 -28.02
N LEU A 204 -12.45 0.76 -27.36
CA LEU A 204 -11.48 0.80 -26.26
C LEU A 204 -10.08 1.22 -26.73
N ALA A 205 -9.62 0.72 -27.89
CA ALA A 205 -8.35 1.12 -28.47
C ALA A 205 -8.29 2.63 -28.76
N LEU A 206 -9.34 3.18 -29.38
CA LEU A 206 -9.46 4.61 -29.66
C LEU A 206 -9.45 5.45 -28.37
N LYS A 207 -10.24 5.08 -27.35
CA LYS A 207 -10.31 5.81 -26.07
C LYS A 207 -8.97 5.85 -25.34
N THR A 208 -8.11 4.86 -25.58
CA THR A 208 -6.80 4.70 -24.91
C THR A 208 -5.60 5.06 -25.78
N ARG A 209 -5.84 5.67 -26.95
CA ARG A 209 -4.80 6.08 -27.92
C ARG A 209 -3.94 4.93 -28.44
N ASN A 210 -4.46 3.70 -28.41
CA ASN A 210 -3.81 2.55 -29.01
C ASN A 210 -4.24 2.36 -30.47
N ALA A 211 -3.36 1.80 -31.29
CA ALA A 211 -3.77 1.20 -32.54
C ALA A 211 -4.22 -0.24 -32.32
N ILE A 212 -5.10 -0.77 -33.14
CA ILE A 212 -5.53 -2.15 -33.08
C ILE A 212 -5.58 -2.80 -34.47
N ILE A 213 -5.09 -4.03 -34.54
CA ILE A 213 -5.25 -4.91 -35.70
C ILE A 213 -6.14 -6.05 -35.31
N LEU A 214 -7.31 -6.18 -35.94
CA LEU A 214 -8.23 -7.27 -35.69
C LEU A 214 -7.83 -8.52 -36.49
N ALA A 215 -7.89 -9.67 -35.83
CA ALA A 215 -7.82 -10.99 -36.42
C ALA A 215 -9.24 -11.62 -36.39
N PRO A 216 -10.05 -11.48 -37.44
CA PRO A 216 -11.37 -12.07 -37.54
C PRO A 216 -11.30 -13.59 -37.55
N HIS A 217 -12.35 -14.25 -37.09
CA HIS A 217 -12.49 -15.68 -37.30
C HIS A 217 -12.83 -15.94 -38.79
N PRO A 218 -12.24 -16.94 -39.49
CA PRO A 218 -12.49 -17.18 -40.93
C PRO A 218 -13.97 -17.34 -41.32
N ARG A 219 -14.83 -17.84 -40.44
CA ARG A 219 -16.29 -17.97 -40.66
C ARG A 219 -17.10 -16.71 -40.33
N ALA A 220 -16.45 -15.58 -40.05
CA ALA A 220 -17.09 -14.32 -39.68
C ALA A 220 -16.19 -13.12 -40.07
N SER A 221 -15.45 -13.24 -41.14
CA SER A 221 -14.50 -12.24 -41.57
C SER A 221 -15.17 -10.99 -42.12
N ASP A 222 -16.16 -11.13 -42.99
CA ASP A 222 -16.76 -10.00 -43.69
C ASP A 222 -17.55 -9.08 -42.76
N CYS A 223 -18.36 -9.63 -41.88
CA CYS A 223 -19.11 -8.85 -40.88
C CYS A 223 -18.20 -8.20 -39.84
N THR A 224 -17.11 -8.86 -39.44
CA THR A 224 -16.11 -8.31 -38.54
C THR A 224 -15.38 -7.12 -39.17
N ILE A 225 -14.92 -7.29 -40.44
CA ILE A 225 -14.24 -6.24 -41.18
C ILE A 225 -15.19 -5.06 -41.45
N ALA A 226 -16.44 -5.34 -41.81
CA ALA A 226 -17.46 -4.29 -42.00
C ALA A 226 -17.67 -3.46 -40.73
N ALA A 227 -17.75 -4.11 -39.55
CA ALA A 227 -17.87 -3.43 -38.29
C ALA A 227 -16.63 -2.59 -37.95
N ALA A 228 -15.45 -3.15 -38.14
CA ALA A 228 -14.17 -2.44 -37.96
C ALA A 228 -14.05 -1.22 -38.88
N LYS A 229 -14.40 -1.37 -40.14
CA LYS A 229 -14.35 -0.33 -41.14
C LYS A 229 -15.26 0.86 -40.82
N ILE A 230 -16.49 0.61 -40.37
CA ILE A 230 -17.42 1.66 -39.93
C ILE A 230 -16.82 2.47 -38.76
N VAL A 231 -16.22 1.82 -37.77
CA VAL A 231 -15.58 2.49 -36.64
C VAL A 231 -14.32 3.24 -37.09
N HIS A 232 -13.48 2.62 -37.95
CA HIS A 232 -12.28 3.23 -38.53
C HIS A 232 -12.62 4.51 -39.33
N ASP A 233 -13.56 4.40 -40.27
CA ASP A 233 -13.89 5.52 -41.19
C ASP A 233 -14.46 6.71 -40.40
N ALA A 234 -15.30 6.47 -39.41
CA ALA A 234 -15.80 7.51 -38.52
C ALA A 234 -14.69 8.13 -37.67
N ALA A 235 -13.78 7.32 -37.13
CA ALA A 235 -12.64 7.81 -36.35
C ALA A 235 -11.72 8.68 -37.21
N VAL A 236 -11.40 8.26 -38.45
CA VAL A 236 -10.59 9.02 -39.37
C VAL A 236 -11.29 10.31 -39.81
N GLN A 237 -12.60 10.28 -40.08
CA GLN A 237 -13.39 11.47 -40.36
C GLN A 237 -13.37 12.46 -39.20
N ALA A 238 -13.36 11.97 -37.95
CA ALA A 238 -13.20 12.78 -36.75
C ALA A 238 -11.74 13.21 -36.48
N GLY A 239 -10.79 12.83 -37.37
CA GLY A 239 -9.39 13.28 -37.36
C GLY A 239 -8.38 12.27 -36.76
N ALA A 240 -8.77 11.02 -36.51
CA ALA A 240 -7.79 9.99 -36.16
C ALA A 240 -6.86 9.68 -37.36
N PRO A 241 -5.61 9.24 -37.10
CA PRO A 241 -4.70 8.86 -38.16
C PRO A 241 -5.24 7.64 -38.94
N ALA A 242 -5.11 7.67 -40.28
CA ALA A 242 -5.43 6.51 -41.10
C ALA A 242 -4.51 5.33 -40.75
N GLY A 243 -5.11 4.14 -40.55
CA GLY A 243 -4.41 2.94 -40.08
C GLY A 243 -4.45 2.71 -38.56
N ILE A 244 -5.12 3.58 -37.79
CA ILE A 244 -5.28 3.38 -36.34
C ILE A 244 -6.08 2.10 -36.03
N ILE A 245 -6.97 1.67 -36.90
CA ILE A 245 -7.66 0.39 -36.86
C ILE A 245 -7.33 -0.36 -38.14
N GLY A 246 -6.77 -1.55 -37.99
CA GLY A 246 -6.46 -2.46 -39.10
C GLY A 246 -7.15 -3.82 -38.88
N TRP A 247 -7.07 -4.68 -39.88
CA TRP A 247 -7.60 -6.04 -39.83
C TRP A 247 -6.84 -6.95 -40.83
N ILE A 248 -6.91 -8.27 -40.55
CA ILE A 248 -6.45 -9.30 -41.48
C ILE A 248 -7.57 -9.53 -42.51
N GLU A 249 -7.29 -9.30 -43.78
CA GLU A 249 -8.31 -9.39 -44.87
C GLU A 249 -8.76 -10.84 -45.17
N HIS A 250 -7.80 -11.76 -45.16
CA HIS A 250 -8.05 -13.20 -45.41
C HIS A 250 -7.57 -14.01 -44.19
N PRO A 251 -8.33 -13.97 -43.07
CA PRO A 251 -7.85 -14.52 -41.83
C PRO A 251 -7.67 -16.03 -41.88
N ASN A 252 -6.47 -16.45 -41.52
CA ASN A 252 -6.12 -17.85 -41.29
C ASN A 252 -5.32 -17.99 -39.99
N LYS A 253 -5.01 -19.23 -39.60
CA LYS A 253 -4.29 -19.47 -38.33
C LYS A 253 -2.87 -18.93 -38.36
N ASP A 254 -2.18 -19.07 -39.48
CA ASP A 254 -0.77 -18.74 -39.60
C ASP A 254 -0.57 -17.21 -39.53
N GLU A 255 -1.35 -16.42 -40.28
CA GLU A 255 -1.35 -14.95 -40.22
C GLU A 255 -1.75 -14.44 -38.83
N THR A 256 -2.73 -15.08 -38.17
CA THR A 256 -3.11 -14.75 -36.79
C THR A 256 -1.93 -15.00 -35.83
N PHE A 257 -1.25 -16.13 -35.96
CA PHE A 257 -0.06 -16.43 -35.14
C PHE A 257 1.12 -15.51 -35.44
N GLN A 258 1.34 -15.14 -36.68
CA GLN A 258 2.37 -14.19 -37.10
C GLN A 258 2.10 -12.81 -36.45
N LEU A 259 0.86 -12.32 -36.51
CA LEU A 259 0.47 -11.07 -35.84
C LEU A 259 0.70 -11.16 -34.34
N MET A 260 0.26 -12.24 -33.66
CA MET A 260 0.43 -12.42 -32.23
C MET A 260 1.90 -12.49 -31.77
N LYS A 261 2.81 -12.97 -32.65
CA LYS A 261 4.24 -13.12 -32.35
C LYS A 261 5.08 -11.89 -32.72
N SER A 262 4.50 -10.94 -33.44
CA SER A 262 5.26 -9.76 -33.84
C SER A 262 5.74 -8.93 -32.65
N PRO A 263 7.04 -8.59 -32.56
CA PRO A 263 7.58 -7.79 -31.46
C PRO A 263 7.00 -6.36 -31.40
N SER A 264 6.29 -5.93 -32.40
CA SER A 264 5.60 -4.63 -32.43
C SER A 264 4.21 -4.67 -31.77
N VAL A 265 3.68 -5.86 -31.46
CA VAL A 265 2.41 -6.00 -30.74
C VAL A 265 2.64 -5.85 -29.24
N ALA A 266 2.02 -4.86 -28.64
CA ALA A 266 2.17 -4.55 -27.23
C ALA A 266 1.27 -5.40 -26.31
N LEU A 267 0.06 -5.78 -26.80
CA LEU A 267 -0.91 -6.55 -26.04
C LEU A 267 -1.82 -7.35 -26.98
N ILE A 268 -2.13 -8.57 -26.60
CA ILE A 268 -3.11 -9.43 -27.28
C ILE A 268 -4.43 -9.43 -26.51
N LEU A 269 -5.52 -9.03 -27.16
CA LEU A 269 -6.90 -9.13 -26.64
C LEU A 269 -7.59 -10.35 -27.27
N ALA A 270 -7.51 -11.50 -26.58
CA ALA A 270 -8.00 -12.77 -27.13
C ALA A 270 -9.43 -13.08 -26.66
N THR A 271 -10.39 -13.06 -27.59
CA THR A 271 -11.73 -13.60 -27.37
C THR A 271 -11.93 -14.78 -28.33
N GLY A 272 -11.96 -15.99 -27.81
CA GLY A 272 -12.04 -17.19 -28.61
C GLY A 272 -12.07 -18.46 -27.74
N GLY A 273 -12.04 -19.62 -28.38
CA GLY A 273 -12.02 -20.89 -27.65
C GLY A 273 -10.74 -21.10 -26.85
N PRO A 274 -10.74 -22.06 -25.88
CA PRO A 274 -9.62 -22.26 -24.95
C PRO A 274 -8.26 -22.48 -25.61
N GLY A 275 -8.24 -23.13 -26.78
CA GLY A 275 -7.00 -23.32 -27.56
C GLY A 275 -6.37 -22.03 -28.05
N MET A 276 -7.18 -21.08 -28.54
CA MET A 276 -6.70 -19.77 -29.00
C MET A 276 -6.24 -18.88 -27.84
N VAL A 277 -6.97 -18.92 -26.72
CA VAL A 277 -6.56 -18.19 -25.50
C VAL A 277 -5.22 -18.71 -24.98
N ARG A 278 -5.07 -20.05 -24.89
CA ARG A 278 -3.80 -20.67 -24.50
C ARG A 278 -2.66 -20.31 -25.46
N ALA A 279 -2.91 -20.32 -26.77
CA ALA A 279 -1.93 -19.91 -27.77
C ALA A 279 -1.49 -18.47 -27.59
N SER A 280 -2.43 -17.53 -27.30
CA SER A 280 -2.11 -16.13 -27.04
C SER A 280 -1.17 -15.97 -25.84
N TYR A 281 -1.41 -16.67 -24.74
CA TYR A 281 -0.51 -16.64 -23.58
C TYR A 281 0.85 -17.29 -23.83
N SER A 282 0.92 -18.21 -24.80
CA SER A 282 2.17 -18.92 -25.16
C SER A 282 3.09 -18.14 -26.09
N THR A 283 2.70 -16.94 -26.55
CA THR A 283 3.51 -16.11 -27.45
C THR A 283 4.67 -15.40 -26.76
N GLY A 284 4.60 -15.25 -25.42
CA GLY A 284 5.54 -14.43 -24.66
C GLY A 284 5.16 -12.94 -24.60
N HIS A 285 4.13 -12.49 -25.31
CA HIS A 285 3.59 -11.14 -25.23
C HIS A 285 2.55 -11.03 -24.11
N PRO A 286 2.36 -9.81 -23.54
CA PRO A 286 1.21 -9.54 -22.69
C PRO A 286 -0.10 -9.93 -23.38
N ALA A 287 -0.97 -10.64 -22.70
CA ALA A 287 -2.25 -11.08 -23.26
C ALA A 287 -3.37 -10.95 -22.21
N ILE A 288 -4.55 -10.57 -22.68
CA ILE A 288 -5.81 -10.63 -21.96
C ILE A 288 -6.73 -11.57 -22.70
N GLY A 289 -6.91 -12.78 -22.15
CA GLY A 289 -7.78 -13.82 -22.71
C GLY A 289 -9.01 -14.01 -21.85
N VAL A 290 -10.04 -14.55 -22.49
CA VAL A 290 -11.30 -14.96 -21.85
C VAL A 290 -11.42 -16.47 -21.93
N GLY A 291 -11.63 -17.15 -20.80
CA GLY A 291 -11.86 -18.58 -20.74
C GLY A 291 -13.25 -18.98 -21.26
N ALA A 292 -13.48 -20.29 -21.44
CA ALA A 292 -14.82 -20.84 -21.64
C ALA A 292 -15.68 -20.64 -20.38
N GLY A 293 -16.98 -20.54 -20.57
CA GLY A 293 -17.94 -20.37 -19.49
C GLY A 293 -18.79 -21.63 -19.28
N ASN A 294 -18.76 -22.24 -18.11
CA ASN A 294 -19.70 -23.26 -17.71
C ASN A 294 -20.49 -22.81 -16.48
N THR A 295 -21.40 -21.86 -16.71
CA THR A 295 -22.09 -21.13 -15.63
C THR A 295 -23.18 -21.97 -14.98
N PRO A 296 -23.07 -22.36 -13.69
CA PRO A 296 -24.19 -22.96 -12.94
C PRO A 296 -25.09 -21.86 -12.36
N ALA A 297 -26.39 -22.16 -12.27
CA ALA A 297 -27.38 -21.35 -11.56
C ALA A 297 -28.01 -22.17 -10.44
N ILE A 298 -27.86 -21.79 -9.18
CA ILE A 298 -28.50 -22.40 -8.02
C ILE A 298 -29.85 -21.73 -7.79
N ILE A 299 -30.93 -22.51 -7.65
CA ILE A 299 -32.27 -22.04 -7.27
C ILE A 299 -32.54 -22.53 -5.85
N ASP A 300 -32.37 -21.64 -4.89
CA ASP A 300 -32.61 -21.92 -3.46
C ASP A 300 -34.11 -21.89 -3.11
N SER A 301 -34.52 -22.58 -2.06
CA SER A 301 -35.92 -22.68 -1.60
C SER A 301 -36.59 -21.31 -1.34
N THR A 302 -35.78 -20.30 -1.10
CA THR A 302 -36.27 -18.93 -0.85
C THR A 302 -36.30 -18.05 -2.10
N ALA A 303 -35.95 -18.59 -3.26
CA ALA A 303 -35.96 -17.89 -4.53
C ALA A 303 -37.39 -17.47 -4.95
N ASP A 304 -37.52 -16.34 -5.60
CA ASP A 304 -38.71 -16.01 -6.38
C ASP A 304 -38.67 -16.85 -7.66
N ILE A 305 -39.49 -17.94 -7.70
CA ILE A 305 -39.49 -18.90 -8.78
C ILE A 305 -39.89 -18.24 -10.11
N HIS A 306 -40.85 -17.32 -10.10
CA HIS A 306 -41.28 -16.61 -11.30
C HIS A 306 -40.16 -15.74 -11.88
N MET A 307 -39.44 -15.05 -11.04
CA MET A 307 -38.28 -14.24 -11.43
C MET A 307 -37.13 -15.13 -11.92
N ALA A 308 -36.80 -16.19 -11.19
CA ALA A 308 -35.72 -17.10 -11.53
C ALA A 308 -35.93 -17.78 -12.89
N ALA A 309 -37.13 -18.38 -13.11
CA ALA A 309 -37.49 -19.01 -14.37
C ALA A 309 -37.47 -18.01 -15.54
N ASN A 310 -37.98 -16.79 -15.32
CA ASN A 310 -37.96 -15.74 -16.34
C ASN A 310 -36.54 -15.29 -16.69
N TYR A 311 -35.67 -15.09 -15.71
CA TYR A 311 -34.30 -14.63 -15.91
C TYR A 311 -33.41 -15.69 -16.54
N ILE A 312 -33.57 -16.96 -16.15
CA ILE A 312 -32.86 -18.07 -16.77
C ILE A 312 -33.27 -18.21 -18.24
N LEU A 313 -34.57 -18.17 -18.52
CA LEU A 313 -35.06 -18.22 -19.90
C LEU A 313 -34.54 -17.04 -20.74
N LEU A 314 -34.68 -15.81 -20.23
CA LEU A 314 -34.17 -14.60 -20.89
C LEU A 314 -32.68 -14.68 -21.19
N SER A 315 -31.91 -15.13 -20.23
CA SER A 315 -30.45 -15.21 -20.33
C SER A 315 -30.00 -16.32 -21.29
N LYS A 316 -30.57 -17.52 -21.16
CA LYS A 316 -30.15 -18.68 -21.97
C LYS A 316 -30.62 -18.63 -23.40
N THR A 317 -31.74 -17.97 -23.67
CA THR A 317 -32.26 -17.88 -25.05
C THR A 317 -31.78 -16.64 -25.80
N PHE A 318 -31.11 -15.72 -25.11
CA PHE A 318 -30.54 -14.52 -25.74
C PHE A 318 -29.49 -14.90 -26.78
N ASP A 319 -29.71 -14.47 -28.00
CA ASP A 319 -28.91 -14.82 -29.19
C ASP A 319 -28.70 -16.35 -29.34
N ASN A 320 -29.70 -17.14 -29.03
CA ASN A 320 -29.68 -18.60 -28.97
C ASN A 320 -28.53 -19.15 -28.06
N GLY A 321 -28.27 -18.52 -26.95
CA GLY A 321 -27.35 -19.02 -25.92
C GLY A 321 -25.87 -18.93 -26.24
N VAL A 322 -25.45 -18.08 -27.18
CA VAL A 322 -24.04 -17.95 -27.58
C VAL A 322 -23.21 -16.97 -26.72
N ILE A 323 -23.77 -16.40 -25.65
CA ILE A 323 -22.99 -15.68 -24.68
C ILE A 323 -22.30 -16.66 -23.73
N CYS A 324 -20.97 -16.54 -23.60
CA CYS A 324 -20.17 -17.43 -22.74
C CYS A 324 -20.56 -17.38 -21.25
N ALA A 325 -21.22 -16.29 -20.81
CA ALA A 325 -21.74 -16.16 -19.45
C ALA A 325 -23.15 -16.74 -19.27
N SER A 326 -23.82 -17.23 -20.34
CA SER A 326 -25.15 -17.80 -20.22
C SER A 326 -25.13 -19.05 -19.34
N GLU A 327 -26.21 -19.30 -18.63
CA GLU A 327 -26.37 -20.49 -17.80
C GLU A 327 -26.19 -21.76 -18.65
N GLN A 328 -25.42 -22.71 -18.14
CA GLN A 328 -25.22 -24.02 -18.77
C GLN A 328 -25.92 -25.12 -17.99
N ALA A 329 -26.13 -24.90 -16.71
CA ALA A 329 -26.84 -25.82 -15.83
C ALA A 329 -27.69 -25.04 -14.82
N VAL A 330 -28.78 -25.66 -14.40
CA VAL A 330 -29.65 -25.17 -13.31
C VAL A 330 -29.71 -26.25 -12.25
N VAL A 331 -29.36 -25.90 -11.02
CA VAL A 331 -29.43 -26.80 -9.85
C VAL A 331 -30.52 -26.29 -8.93
N VAL A 332 -31.63 -27.02 -8.87
CA VAL A 332 -32.84 -26.62 -8.16
C VAL A 332 -33.00 -27.46 -6.90
N LEU A 333 -33.32 -26.83 -5.76
CA LEU A 333 -33.61 -27.57 -4.53
C LEU A 333 -34.93 -28.38 -4.67
N SER A 334 -34.93 -29.58 -4.13
CA SER A 334 -35.98 -30.58 -4.33
C SER A 334 -37.40 -30.14 -3.87
N ASP A 335 -37.44 -29.27 -2.85
CA ASP A 335 -38.71 -28.76 -2.31
C ASP A 335 -39.42 -27.77 -3.24
N ILE A 336 -38.69 -27.12 -4.17
CA ILE A 336 -39.24 -26.20 -5.16
C ILE A 336 -39.09 -26.70 -6.59
N TYR A 337 -38.49 -27.89 -6.80
CA TYR A 337 -38.14 -28.42 -8.12
C TYR A 337 -39.34 -28.50 -9.04
N GLU A 338 -40.43 -29.13 -8.60
CA GLU A 338 -41.65 -29.30 -9.41
C GLU A 338 -42.29 -27.97 -9.79
N SER A 339 -42.31 -27.01 -8.84
CA SER A 339 -42.87 -25.68 -9.07
C SER A 339 -42.00 -24.89 -10.08
N PHE A 340 -40.68 -25.00 -10.01
CA PHE A 340 -39.76 -24.39 -10.97
C PHE A 340 -39.94 -25.01 -12.37
N CYS A 341 -40.04 -26.35 -12.47
CA CYS A 341 -40.25 -27.04 -13.73
C CYS A 341 -41.58 -26.65 -14.40
N GLN A 342 -42.65 -26.56 -13.64
CA GLN A 342 -43.94 -26.08 -14.14
C GLN A 342 -43.83 -24.64 -14.65
N GLU A 343 -43.19 -23.76 -13.92
CA GLU A 343 -43.07 -22.35 -14.30
C GLU A 343 -42.21 -22.12 -15.54
N ILE A 344 -41.07 -22.81 -15.67
CA ILE A 344 -40.17 -22.64 -16.83
C ILE A 344 -40.77 -23.23 -18.08
N VAL A 345 -41.52 -24.36 -17.98
CA VAL A 345 -42.28 -24.96 -19.07
C VAL A 345 -43.44 -24.03 -19.50
N HIS A 346 -44.17 -23.45 -18.56
CA HIS A 346 -45.21 -22.47 -18.85
C HIS A 346 -44.67 -21.28 -19.67
N ARG A 347 -43.40 -20.92 -19.51
CA ARG A 347 -42.71 -19.83 -20.23
C ARG A 347 -42.14 -20.28 -21.60
N GLY A 348 -42.29 -21.50 -22.01
CA GLY A 348 -41.90 -22.00 -23.33
C GLY A 348 -40.63 -22.87 -23.35
N ALA A 349 -40.19 -23.37 -22.21
CA ALA A 349 -39.19 -24.44 -22.18
C ALA A 349 -39.85 -25.81 -22.36
N HIS A 350 -39.05 -26.78 -22.79
CA HIS A 350 -39.49 -28.19 -22.91
C HIS A 350 -38.50 -29.11 -22.18
N ILE A 351 -38.99 -29.93 -21.27
CA ILE A 351 -38.19 -30.96 -20.57
C ILE A 351 -38.22 -32.21 -21.41
N LEU A 352 -37.05 -32.67 -21.85
CA LEU A 352 -36.86 -33.82 -22.73
C LEU A 352 -37.09 -35.12 -21.99
N SER A 353 -37.69 -36.15 -22.72
CA SER A 353 -37.64 -37.53 -22.28
C SER A 353 -36.18 -38.02 -22.26
N GLU A 354 -35.86 -39.09 -21.51
CA GLU A 354 -34.55 -39.68 -21.49
C GLU A 354 -34.09 -40.11 -22.91
N SER A 355 -34.99 -40.71 -23.72
CA SER A 355 -34.69 -41.10 -25.10
C SER A 355 -34.35 -39.90 -26.01
N ASP A 356 -34.95 -38.74 -25.81
CA ASP A 356 -34.67 -37.54 -26.57
C ASP A 356 -33.42 -36.83 -26.03
N ALA A 357 -33.16 -36.88 -24.72
CA ALA A 357 -31.93 -36.42 -24.12
C ALA A 357 -30.71 -37.21 -24.62
N GLU A 358 -30.83 -38.50 -24.82
CA GLU A 358 -29.80 -39.34 -25.44
C GLU A 358 -29.47 -38.91 -26.88
N LYS A 359 -30.49 -38.64 -27.71
CA LYS A 359 -30.30 -38.10 -29.06
C LYS A 359 -29.62 -36.73 -29.02
N LEU A 360 -29.99 -35.90 -28.05
CA LEU A 360 -29.37 -34.61 -27.85
C LEU A 360 -27.89 -34.73 -27.46
N ARG A 361 -27.54 -35.62 -26.50
CA ARG A 361 -26.13 -35.91 -26.10
C ARG A 361 -25.29 -36.31 -27.32
N ALA A 362 -25.76 -37.33 -28.08
CA ALA A 362 -25.04 -37.82 -29.26
C ALA A 362 -24.90 -36.80 -30.40
N GLY A 363 -25.90 -35.95 -30.61
CA GLY A 363 -25.86 -34.93 -31.67
C GLY A 363 -25.06 -33.71 -31.29
N LEU A 364 -25.13 -33.29 -30.03
CA LEU A 364 -24.48 -32.06 -29.54
C LEU A 364 -23.00 -32.26 -29.26
N PHE A 365 -22.56 -33.44 -28.84
CA PHE A 365 -21.15 -33.73 -28.58
C PHE A 365 -20.67 -34.92 -29.41
N GLN A 366 -19.63 -34.73 -30.19
CA GLN A 366 -18.96 -35.74 -31.00
C GLN A 366 -17.51 -35.87 -30.55
N ASP A 367 -17.08 -37.10 -30.19
CA ASP A 367 -15.73 -37.33 -29.62
C ASP A 367 -15.34 -36.35 -28.48
N GLY A 368 -16.30 -36.05 -27.60
CA GLY A 368 -16.12 -35.13 -26.48
C GLY A 368 -15.98 -33.65 -26.89
N ARG A 369 -16.24 -33.30 -28.14
CA ARG A 369 -16.19 -31.91 -28.63
C ARG A 369 -17.58 -31.42 -29.02
N LEU A 370 -17.87 -30.16 -28.68
CA LEU A 370 -19.12 -29.51 -29.07
C LEU A 370 -19.25 -29.48 -30.60
N ASN A 371 -20.39 -29.90 -31.13
CA ASN A 371 -20.72 -29.80 -32.52
C ASN A 371 -20.86 -28.32 -32.96
N ALA A 372 -19.95 -27.87 -33.80
CA ALA A 372 -19.87 -26.50 -34.24
C ALA A 372 -21.12 -26.03 -35.02
N ASP A 373 -21.86 -26.94 -35.63
CA ASP A 373 -23.06 -26.61 -36.41
C ASP A 373 -24.30 -26.43 -35.54
N ALA A 374 -24.26 -26.92 -34.29
CA ALA A 374 -25.32 -26.73 -33.27
C ALA A 374 -25.22 -25.37 -32.57
N VAL A 375 -24.04 -24.70 -32.63
CA VAL A 375 -23.80 -23.42 -31.93
C VAL A 375 -24.75 -22.35 -32.45
N GLY A 376 -25.53 -21.76 -31.56
CA GLY A 376 -26.45 -20.65 -31.85
C GLY A 376 -27.66 -21.01 -32.67
N LYS A 377 -27.98 -22.28 -32.82
CA LYS A 377 -29.24 -22.77 -33.42
C LYS A 377 -30.41 -22.65 -32.43
N SER A 378 -31.61 -22.46 -32.91
CA SER A 378 -32.82 -22.45 -32.06
C SER A 378 -33.11 -23.85 -31.47
N ALA A 379 -33.91 -23.89 -30.39
CA ALA A 379 -34.35 -25.15 -29.81
C ALA A 379 -35.07 -26.05 -30.82
N TYR A 380 -35.86 -25.45 -31.71
CA TYR A 380 -36.55 -26.14 -32.80
C TYR A 380 -35.56 -26.70 -33.83
N ASP A 381 -34.60 -25.93 -34.30
CA ASP A 381 -33.60 -26.39 -35.27
C ASP A 381 -32.78 -27.56 -34.70
N LEU A 382 -32.39 -27.48 -33.42
CA LEU A 382 -31.68 -28.55 -32.74
C LEU A 382 -32.49 -29.83 -32.66
N ALA A 383 -33.82 -29.73 -32.38
CA ALA A 383 -34.73 -30.86 -32.36
C ALA A 383 -34.83 -31.56 -33.73
N GLN A 384 -34.95 -30.75 -34.80
CA GLN A 384 -34.96 -31.30 -36.16
C GLN A 384 -33.62 -31.92 -36.56
N MET A 385 -32.52 -31.27 -36.22
CA MET A 385 -31.16 -31.70 -36.53
C MET A 385 -30.81 -33.04 -35.90
N PHE A 386 -31.27 -33.27 -34.67
CA PHE A 386 -30.92 -34.48 -33.91
C PHE A 386 -32.03 -35.52 -33.85
N GLY A 387 -33.16 -35.30 -34.58
CA GLY A 387 -34.26 -36.24 -34.63
C GLY A 387 -34.95 -36.44 -33.29
N ILE A 388 -35.10 -35.39 -32.50
CA ILE A 388 -35.85 -35.43 -31.25
C ILE A 388 -37.34 -35.58 -31.56
N GLU A 389 -38.00 -36.57 -30.94
CA GLU A 389 -39.38 -36.94 -31.25
C GLU A 389 -40.40 -36.17 -30.39
N ALA A 390 -39.96 -35.41 -29.39
CA ALA A 390 -40.83 -34.60 -28.58
C ALA A 390 -41.64 -33.59 -29.41
N ASP A 391 -42.78 -33.14 -28.92
CA ASP A 391 -43.62 -32.11 -29.57
C ASP A 391 -42.98 -30.72 -29.44
N ILE A 392 -41.86 -30.52 -30.17
CA ILE A 392 -41.09 -29.32 -30.23
C ILE A 392 -41.59 -28.46 -31.41
N THR A 393 -42.04 -27.27 -31.13
CA THR A 393 -42.58 -26.32 -32.12
C THR A 393 -41.63 -25.13 -32.29
N PRO A 394 -41.79 -24.32 -33.33
CA PRO A 394 -41.03 -23.07 -33.47
C PRO A 394 -41.19 -22.07 -32.31
N SER A 395 -42.19 -22.23 -31.44
CA SER A 395 -42.42 -21.47 -30.23
C SER A 395 -41.65 -21.99 -29.01
N THR A 396 -41.07 -23.20 -29.09
CA THR A 396 -40.25 -23.76 -28.03
C THR A 396 -38.92 -23.00 -27.98
N ARG A 397 -38.61 -22.43 -26.80
CA ARG A 397 -37.52 -21.50 -26.63
C ARG A 397 -36.28 -22.18 -26.06
N LEU A 398 -36.43 -23.22 -25.22
CA LEU A 398 -35.37 -23.82 -24.44
C LEU A 398 -35.61 -25.33 -24.28
N LEU A 399 -34.58 -26.14 -24.42
CA LEU A 399 -34.58 -27.55 -24.10
C LEU A 399 -33.91 -27.81 -22.76
N LEU A 400 -34.57 -28.58 -21.90
CA LEU A 400 -34.05 -28.99 -20.61
C LEU A 400 -33.83 -30.51 -20.61
N ALA A 401 -32.65 -30.97 -20.21
CA ALA A 401 -32.35 -32.36 -19.98
C ALA A 401 -32.10 -32.61 -18.50
N GLU A 402 -32.88 -33.52 -17.89
CA GLU A 402 -32.59 -33.94 -16.50
C GLU A 402 -31.33 -34.79 -16.49
N VAL A 403 -30.41 -34.42 -15.58
CA VAL A 403 -29.10 -35.08 -15.45
C VAL A 403 -28.72 -35.20 -13.98
N ASN A 404 -27.87 -36.20 -13.65
CA ASN A 404 -27.49 -36.48 -12.27
C ASN A 404 -25.99 -36.46 -12.05
N GLU A 405 -25.17 -36.45 -13.10
CA GLU A 405 -23.71 -36.52 -13.04
C GLU A 405 -23.08 -35.26 -13.64
N VAL A 406 -21.82 -34.98 -13.29
CA VAL A 406 -21.00 -33.89 -13.83
C VAL A 406 -19.68 -34.48 -14.35
N GLY A 407 -19.21 -33.99 -15.47
CA GLY A 407 -17.91 -34.39 -16.04
C GLY A 407 -18.02 -35.24 -17.30
N SER A 408 -17.03 -36.12 -17.51
CA SER A 408 -16.91 -36.90 -18.75
C SER A 408 -18.02 -37.96 -18.96
N SER A 409 -18.69 -38.35 -17.89
CA SER A 409 -19.82 -39.28 -17.93
C SER A 409 -21.11 -38.61 -18.41
N GLU A 410 -21.25 -37.30 -18.22
CA GLU A 410 -22.41 -36.54 -18.65
C GLU A 410 -21.96 -35.29 -19.47
N VAL A 411 -21.94 -35.44 -20.79
CA VAL A 411 -21.46 -34.37 -21.70
C VAL A 411 -22.32 -33.11 -21.65
N LEU A 412 -23.59 -33.19 -21.27
CA LEU A 412 -24.48 -32.04 -21.11
C LEU A 412 -24.13 -31.20 -19.88
N SER A 413 -23.22 -31.65 -19.01
CA SER A 413 -22.66 -30.84 -17.93
C SER A 413 -21.66 -29.79 -18.42
N SER A 414 -21.25 -29.84 -19.70
CA SER A 414 -20.27 -28.91 -20.31
C SER A 414 -20.93 -27.72 -21.02
N GLU A 415 -20.13 -26.75 -21.47
CA GLU A 415 -20.60 -25.56 -22.23
C GLU A 415 -21.23 -25.97 -23.56
N LYS A 416 -22.44 -25.47 -23.86
CA LYS A 416 -23.24 -25.86 -25.02
C LYS A 416 -23.44 -24.80 -26.09
N LEU A 417 -23.34 -23.51 -25.76
CA LEU A 417 -23.49 -22.35 -26.64
C LEU A 417 -24.75 -22.43 -27.57
N CYS A 418 -25.83 -22.98 -27.04
CA CYS A 418 -27.15 -23.12 -27.68
C CYS A 418 -28.21 -23.12 -26.58
N PRO A 419 -29.53 -23.01 -26.91
CA PRO A 419 -30.59 -22.97 -25.92
C PRO A 419 -30.91 -24.37 -25.35
N VAL A 420 -29.95 -24.96 -24.69
CA VAL A 420 -29.99 -26.23 -23.95
C VAL A 420 -29.45 -26.03 -22.55
N LEU A 421 -30.15 -26.54 -21.52
CA LEU A 421 -29.71 -26.55 -20.13
C LEU A 421 -29.69 -27.94 -19.54
N ALA A 422 -28.69 -28.25 -18.76
CA ALA A 422 -28.67 -29.36 -17.84
C ALA A 422 -29.48 -29.00 -16.59
N LEU A 423 -30.42 -29.86 -16.19
CA LEU A 423 -31.33 -29.65 -15.05
C LEU A 423 -31.02 -30.67 -13.96
N TYR A 424 -30.60 -30.17 -12.79
CA TYR A 424 -30.27 -30.96 -11.61
C TYR A 424 -31.30 -30.75 -10.50
N CYS A 425 -31.63 -31.83 -9.77
CA CYS A 425 -32.43 -31.77 -8.56
C CYS A 425 -31.54 -32.05 -7.35
N ALA A 426 -31.36 -31.10 -6.48
CA ALA A 426 -30.54 -31.26 -5.27
C ALA A 426 -31.42 -31.40 -4.03
N LYS A 427 -31.09 -32.34 -3.13
CA LYS A 427 -31.88 -32.61 -1.91
C LYS A 427 -31.85 -31.47 -0.91
N ASN A 428 -30.74 -30.75 -0.86
CA ASN A 428 -30.50 -29.63 0.07
C ASN A 428 -29.50 -28.66 -0.56
N PHE A 429 -29.25 -27.54 0.13
CA PHE A 429 -28.36 -26.50 -0.35
C PHE A 429 -26.91 -26.96 -0.47
N GLU A 430 -26.42 -27.80 0.44
CA GLU A 430 -25.06 -28.34 0.42
C GLU A 430 -24.80 -29.18 -0.85
N GLU A 431 -25.75 -30.04 -1.22
CA GLU A 431 -25.67 -30.83 -2.46
C GLU A 431 -25.72 -29.94 -3.71
N ALA A 432 -26.57 -28.90 -3.69
CA ALA A 432 -26.62 -27.93 -4.78
C ALA A 432 -25.31 -27.14 -4.93
N LEU A 433 -24.69 -26.82 -3.82
CA LEU A 433 -23.40 -26.10 -3.76
C LEU A 433 -22.25 -26.97 -4.30
N GLU A 434 -22.21 -28.28 -3.93
CA GLU A 434 -21.21 -29.21 -4.46
C GLU A 434 -21.43 -29.46 -5.97
N THR A 435 -22.66 -29.69 -6.43
CA THR A 435 -22.95 -29.84 -7.85
C THR A 435 -22.56 -28.60 -8.66
N ALA A 436 -22.84 -27.40 -8.14
CA ALA A 436 -22.43 -26.17 -8.80
C ALA A 436 -20.89 -25.98 -8.81
N ASN A 437 -20.20 -26.42 -7.76
CA ASN A 437 -18.74 -26.41 -7.73
C ASN A 437 -18.15 -27.37 -8.77
N ASP A 438 -18.67 -28.61 -8.88
CA ASP A 438 -18.23 -29.60 -9.84
C ASP A 438 -18.43 -29.12 -11.29
N LEU A 439 -19.56 -28.44 -11.56
CA LEU A 439 -19.83 -27.80 -12.85
C LEU A 439 -18.80 -26.70 -13.17
N VAL A 440 -18.43 -25.89 -12.20
CA VAL A 440 -17.36 -24.86 -12.36
C VAL A 440 -16.02 -25.53 -12.63
N GLU A 441 -15.68 -26.59 -11.91
CA GLU A 441 -14.43 -27.33 -12.10
C GLU A 441 -14.37 -28.06 -13.45
N ASN A 442 -15.50 -28.53 -13.98
CA ASN A 442 -15.60 -29.17 -15.28
C ASN A 442 -15.43 -28.25 -16.50
N GLY A 443 -15.03 -26.97 -16.34
CA GLY A 443 -14.69 -26.08 -17.46
C GLY A 443 -15.09 -24.63 -17.32
N GLY A 444 -15.66 -24.25 -16.17
CA GLY A 444 -16.14 -22.88 -15.91
C GLY A 444 -15.28 -22.04 -14.94
N GLN A 445 -14.10 -22.55 -14.57
CA GLN A 445 -13.27 -21.89 -13.56
C GLN A 445 -12.95 -20.43 -13.93
N GLY A 446 -13.15 -19.56 -12.97
CA GLY A 446 -12.90 -18.11 -13.08
C GLY A 446 -13.95 -17.34 -13.88
N HIS A 447 -14.94 -17.99 -14.52
CA HIS A 447 -15.89 -17.28 -15.38
C HIS A 447 -17.04 -16.65 -14.57
N THR A 448 -18.19 -17.26 -14.51
CA THR A 448 -19.42 -16.69 -13.93
C THR A 448 -20.20 -17.78 -13.19
N SER A 449 -20.89 -17.41 -12.13
CA SER A 449 -21.90 -18.25 -11.45
C SER A 449 -23.06 -17.39 -10.97
N VAL A 450 -24.24 -18.03 -10.80
CA VAL A 450 -25.48 -17.36 -10.39
C VAL A 450 -26.11 -18.08 -9.21
N ILE A 451 -26.70 -17.34 -8.31
CA ILE A 451 -27.57 -17.86 -7.26
C ILE A 451 -28.86 -17.03 -7.19
N TYR A 452 -29.99 -17.73 -7.10
CA TYR A 452 -31.27 -17.13 -6.76
C TYR A 452 -31.62 -17.54 -5.32
N SER A 453 -31.40 -16.62 -4.39
CA SER A 453 -31.62 -16.84 -2.95
C SER A 453 -31.87 -15.53 -2.23
N ASN A 454 -32.61 -15.62 -1.11
CA ASN A 454 -32.80 -14.53 -0.14
C ASN A 454 -32.16 -14.86 1.22
N VAL A 455 -31.40 -15.97 1.33
CA VAL A 455 -30.69 -16.39 2.54
C VAL A 455 -29.23 -15.94 2.45
N GLN A 456 -28.84 -14.98 3.30
CA GLN A 456 -27.49 -14.41 3.27
C GLN A 456 -26.40 -15.45 3.57
N GLU A 457 -26.67 -16.40 4.46
CA GLU A 457 -25.76 -17.50 4.79
C GLU A 457 -25.47 -18.39 3.58
N HIS A 458 -26.47 -18.69 2.74
CA HIS A 458 -26.32 -19.45 1.51
C HIS A 458 -25.49 -18.68 0.47
N ILE A 459 -25.75 -17.38 0.32
CA ILE A 459 -24.97 -16.50 -0.57
C ILE A 459 -23.51 -16.46 -0.16
N LEU A 460 -23.21 -16.32 1.14
CA LEU A 460 -21.83 -16.34 1.66
C LEU A 460 -21.15 -17.70 1.52
N ALA A 461 -21.87 -18.81 1.70
CA ALA A 461 -21.33 -20.15 1.51
C ALA A 461 -20.98 -20.39 0.03
N TRP A 462 -21.86 -19.97 -0.88
CA TRP A 462 -21.66 -20.04 -2.32
C TRP A 462 -20.47 -19.17 -2.77
N GLU A 463 -20.36 -17.93 -2.25
CA GLU A 463 -19.23 -17.03 -2.52
C GLU A 463 -17.89 -17.67 -2.14
N ARG A 464 -17.82 -18.32 -1.00
CA ARG A 464 -16.58 -18.94 -0.49
C ARG A 464 -16.20 -20.23 -1.23
N LYS A 465 -17.18 -20.99 -1.71
CA LYS A 465 -16.95 -22.29 -2.31
C LYS A 465 -16.54 -22.23 -3.78
N LEU A 466 -17.23 -21.43 -4.60
CA LEU A 466 -17.06 -21.45 -6.04
C LEU A 466 -15.88 -20.57 -6.50
N LYS A 467 -15.05 -21.13 -7.37
CA LYS A 467 -13.90 -20.41 -7.98
C LYS A 467 -14.32 -19.68 -9.26
N THR A 468 -15.26 -18.73 -9.14
CA THR A 468 -15.67 -17.84 -10.22
C THR A 468 -15.42 -16.38 -9.80
N VAL A 469 -15.10 -15.49 -10.75
CA VAL A 469 -14.80 -14.08 -10.44
C VAL A 469 -16.00 -13.16 -10.62
N ARG A 470 -17.05 -13.61 -11.36
CA ARG A 470 -18.34 -12.93 -11.47
C ARG A 470 -19.42 -13.77 -10.79
N MET A 471 -19.85 -13.28 -9.67
CA MET A 471 -20.84 -13.94 -8.82
C MET A 471 -22.11 -13.10 -8.79
N LEU A 472 -23.19 -13.61 -9.38
CA LEU A 472 -24.41 -12.85 -9.64
C LEU A 472 -25.54 -13.35 -8.73
N VAL A 473 -26.21 -12.43 -8.05
CA VAL A 473 -27.30 -12.76 -7.14
C VAL A 473 -28.62 -12.21 -7.70
N ASN A 474 -29.62 -13.06 -7.88
CA ASN A 474 -30.96 -12.71 -8.31
C ASN A 474 -31.02 -11.89 -9.61
N MET A 475 -30.21 -12.24 -10.61
CA MET A 475 -30.18 -11.58 -11.92
C MET A 475 -29.82 -12.56 -13.04
N PRO A 476 -30.23 -12.28 -14.31
CA PRO A 476 -29.90 -13.13 -15.46
C PRO A 476 -28.42 -13.09 -15.75
N SER A 477 -27.79 -14.24 -16.00
CA SER A 477 -26.34 -14.34 -16.15
C SER A 477 -25.80 -13.61 -17.38
N SER A 478 -26.40 -13.82 -18.56
CA SER A 478 -25.89 -13.22 -19.81
C SER A 478 -25.84 -11.70 -19.72
N GLN A 479 -26.92 -11.07 -19.26
CA GLN A 479 -27.04 -9.62 -19.18
C GLN A 479 -26.36 -9.06 -17.93
N GLY A 480 -26.41 -9.79 -16.81
CA GLY A 480 -25.76 -9.37 -15.57
C GLY A 480 -24.24 -9.38 -15.67
N ALA A 481 -23.65 -10.40 -16.28
CA ALA A 481 -22.20 -10.55 -16.36
C ALA A 481 -21.52 -9.51 -17.24
N ILE A 482 -22.18 -9.06 -18.31
CA ILE A 482 -21.58 -8.01 -19.18
C ILE A 482 -21.56 -6.62 -18.54
N GLY A 483 -22.29 -6.43 -17.41
CA GLY A 483 -22.25 -5.20 -16.60
C GLY A 483 -23.25 -4.14 -17.04
N ASP A 484 -23.45 -3.15 -16.16
CA ASP A 484 -24.24 -1.91 -16.33
C ASP A 484 -25.77 -2.08 -16.61
N LEU A 485 -26.26 -3.29 -16.85
CA LEU A 485 -27.70 -3.53 -17.11
C LEU A 485 -28.48 -3.82 -15.81
N TYR A 486 -27.95 -4.70 -14.96
CA TYR A 486 -28.57 -5.11 -13.69
C TYR A 486 -27.82 -4.58 -12.46
N ASN A 487 -26.56 -4.13 -12.65
CA ASN A 487 -25.78 -3.48 -11.61
C ASN A 487 -24.88 -2.41 -12.24
N PHE A 488 -25.14 -1.14 -11.94
CA PHE A 488 -24.45 0.02 -12.51
C PHE A 488 -22.98 0.16 -12.08
N HIS A 489 -22.55 -0.54 -11.03
CA HIS A 489 -21.16 -0.56 -10.56
C HIS A 489 -20.32 -1.64 -11.23
N LEU A 490 -20.94 -2.62 -11.87
CA LEU A 490 -20.21 -3.58 -12.68
C LEU A 490 -19.93 -2.98 -14.07
N ASP A 491 -18.64 -2.83 -14.40
CA ASP A 491 -18.22 -2.19 -15.65
C ASP A 491 -18.72 -2.95 -16.87
N PRO A 492 -19.30 -2.28 -17.89
CA PRO A 492 -19.75 -2.92 -19.11
C PRO A 492 -18.56 -3.42 -19.95
N SER A 493 -18.67 -4.66 -20.42
CA SER A 493 -17.62 -5.29 -21.21
C SER A 493 -18.13 -6.45 -22.06
N LEU A 494 -17.48 -6.66 -23.19
CA LEU A 494 -17.61 -7.86 -24.01
C LEU A 494 -16.36 -8.77 -23.94
N THR A 495 -15.47 -8.48 -22.99
CA THR A 495 -14.28 -9.29 -22.67
C THR A 495 -14.28 -9.51 -21.16
N LEU A 496 -14.71 -10.72 -20.76
CA LEU A 496 -14.98 -11.08 -19.38
C LEU A 496 -13.79 -11.82 -18.78
N GLY A 497 -12.86 -11.12 -18.11
CA GLY A 497 -11.70 -11.73 -17.47
C GLY A 497 -12.08 -12.82 -16.48
N CYS A 498 -11.26 -13.87 -16.35
CA CYS A 498 -11.50 -15.04 -15.51
C CYS A 498 -10.48 -15.20 -14.37
N GLY A 499 -9.52 -14.27 -14.25
CA GLY A 499 -8.49 -14.28 -13.22
C GLY A 499 -7.61 -15.53 -13.22
N SER A 500 -6.87 -15.71 -12.15
CA SER A 500 -5.99 -16.88 -11.98
C SER A 500 -6.77 -18.22 -11.94
N PHE A 501 -8.00 -18.21 -11.45
CA PHE A 501 -8.86 -19.39 -11.47
C PHE A 501 -9.06 -19.91 -12.90
N GLY A 502 -9.31 -19.03 -13.87
CA GLY A 502 -9.47 -19.35 -15.29
C GLY A 502 -8.17 -19.27 -16.09
N GLN A 503 -7.00 -19.19 -15.43
CA GLN A 503 -5.68 -19.05 -16.07
C GLN A 503 -5.58 -17.84 -17.01
N THR A 504 -6.21 -16.72 -16.63
CA THR A 504 -6.17 -15.45 -17.37
C THR A 504 -5.59 -14.31 -16.52
N SER A 505 -5.08 -13.26 -17.17
CA SER A 505 -4.33 -12.19 -16.51
C SER A 505 -5.19 -11.16 -15.76
N VAL A 506 -6.50 -11.13 -15.99
CA VAL A 506 -7.42 -10.17 -15.33
C VAL A 506 -8.67 -10.89 -14.82
N SER A 507 -9.16 -10.48 -13.64
CA SER A 507 -10.33 -11.07 -12.97
C SER A 507 -11.63 -10.28 -13.15
N ASN A 508 -11.56 -9.07 -13.67
CA ASN A 508 -12.73 -8.21 -13.84
C ASN A 508 -13.09 -7.99 -15.31
N ASN A 509 -14.20 -7.29 -15.53
CA ASN A 509 -14.63 -6.89 -16.86
C ASN A 509 -13.57 -5.94 -17.47
N VAL A 510 -13.11 -6.26 -18.68
CA VAL A 510 -12.06 -5.52 -19.37
C VAL A 510 -12.61 -4.17 -19.86
N GLY A 511 -11.93 -3.07 -19.51
CA GLY A 511 -12.24 -1.72 -19.91
C GLY A 511 -10.95 -0.94 -20.22
N PRO A 512 -11.02 0.39 -20.46
CA PRO A 512 -9.90 1.22 -20.89
C PRO A 512 -8.68 1.13 -19.97
N LYS A 513 -8.87 1.00 -18.64
CA LYS A 513 -7.76 0.89 -17.67
C LYS A 513 -6.80 -0.28 -17.95
N HIS A 514 -7.29 -1.34 -18.59
CA HIS A 514 -6.49 -2.53 -18.92
C HIS A 514 -5.66 -2.36 -20.20
N LEU A 515 -5.87 -1.27 -20.93
CA LEU A 515 -5.20 -0.93 -22.18
C LEU A 515 -4.31 0.31 -22.06
N LEU A 516 -3.96 0.68 -20.82
CA LEU A 516 -3.10 1.82 -20.50
C LEU A 516 -1.91 1.35 -19.67
N ASN A 517 -0.75 1.95 -19.94
CA ASN A 517 0.36 1.97 -19.00
C ASN A 517 0.19 3.14 -18.04
N PHE A 518 0.44 2.91 -16.77
CA PHE A 518 0.44 3.95 -15.76
C PHE A 518 1.86 4.25 -15.31
N LYS A 519 2.33 5.48 -15.56
CA LYS A 519 3.57 5.99 -14.99
C LYS A 519 3.26 6.63 -13.66
N THR A 520 3.93 6.20 -12.61
CA THR A 520 3.85 6.85 -11.30
C THR A 520 4.97 7.87 -11.18
N VAL A 521 4.61 9.14 -11.02
CA VAL A 521 5.53 10.24 -10.73
C VAL A 521 5.42 10.51 -9.23
N ALA A 522 6.50 10.26 -8.52
CA ALA A 522 6.56 10.48 -7.08
C ALA A 522 7.52 11.63 -6.78
N GLU A 523 7.01 12.70 -6.21
CA GLU A 523 7.80 13.82 -5.73
C GLU A 523 8.28 13.55 -4.30
N ARG A 524 9.50 14.00 -4.00
CA ARG A 524 10.02 13.91 -2.64
C ARG A 524 9.09 14.63 -1.66
N ARG A 525 8.70 13.96 -0.60
CA ARG A 525 7.97 14.54 0.52
C ARG A 525 8.69 14.21 1.82
N GLU A 526 8.67 15.18 2.74
CA GLU A 526 9.15 14.97 4.10
C GLU A 526 8.05 14.31 4.92
N ASN A 527 8.43 13.42 5.85
CA ASN A 527 7.48 12.83 6.78
C ASN A 527 6.93 13.93 7.70
N MET A 528 5.64 13.83 8.06
CA MET A 528 5.12 14.65 9.15
C MET A 528 5.82 14.28 10.45
N LEU A 529 6.33 15.28 11.15
CA LEU A 529 6.90 15.16 12.47
C LEU A 529 5.92 15.73 13.49
N TRP A 530 5.92 15.15 14.68
CA TRP A 530 5.20 15.69 15.84
C TRP A 530 6.15 15.73 17.03
N PHE A 531 5.81 16.58 18.00
CA PHE A 531 6.57 16.77 19.23
C PHE A 531 5.74 16.26 20.40
N LYS A 532 6.23 15.23 21.12
CA LYS A 532 5.51 14.61 22.23
C LYS A 532 6.32 14.70 23.50
N LEU A 533 5.68 15.18 24.57
CA LEU A 533 6.17 15.25 25.95
C LEU A 533 5.05 14.86 26.90
N PRO A 534 5.34 14.66 28.20
CA PRO A 534 4.31 14.54 29.21
C PRO A 534 3.35 15.73 29.16
N PRO A 535 2.02 15.52 29.29
CA PRO A 535 1.03 16.60 29.28
C PRO A 535 1.26 17.65 30.35
N LYS A 536 1.90 17.28 31.48
CA LYS A 536 2.27 18.19 32.57
C LYS A 536 3.69 17.94 33.05
N ILE A 537 4.44 18.99 33.24
CA ILE A 537 5.78 18.98 33.83
C ILE A 537 5.81 20.03 34.93
N TYR A 538 5.86 19.57 36.19
CA TYR A 538 6.05 20.41 37.37
C TYR A 538 7.54 20.62 37.64
N PHE A 539 7.95 21.84 38.04
CA PHE A 539 9.35 22.15 38.29
C PHE A 539 9.48 23.24 39.38
N LYS A 540 10.60 23.27 40.08
CA LYS A 540 11.03 24.06 41.23
C LYS A 540 10.89 23.33 42.57
N GLY A 541 11.65 23.83 43.55
CA GLY A 541 11.62 23.29 44.93
C GLY A 541 10.21 23.30 45.53
N GLY A 542 9.82 22.16 46.07
CA GLY A 542 8.47 21.89 46.59
C GLY A 542 7.42 21.58 45.51
N SER A 543 7.80 21.41 44.26
CA SER A 543 6.84 21.04 43.18
C SER A 543 6.20 19.68 43.40
N MET A 544 6.86 18.75 44.08
CA MET A 544 6.35 17.42 44.37
C MET A 544 5.07 17.50 45.26
N GLU A 545 5.08 18.39 46.26
CA GLU A 545 3.90 18.57 47.13
C GLU A 545 2.68 19.09 46.36
N VAL A 546 2.91 20.01 45.44
CA VAL A 546 1.85 20.65 44.64
C VAL A 546 1.31 19.63 43.62
N ALA A 547 2.18 18.94 42.91
CA ALA A 547 1.81 18.02 41.81
C ALA A 547 1.07 16.78 42.33
N LEU A 548 1.55 16.15 43.42
CA LEU A 548 0.92 14.93 43.96
C LEU A 548 -0.48 15.20 44.54
N LYS A 549 -0.78 16.45 44.95
CA LYS A 549 -2.15 16.83 45.37
C LYS A 549 -3.18 16.75 44.22
N GLU A 550 -2.76 16.72 42.99
CA GLU A 550 -3.68 16.43 41.86
C GLU A 550 -4.23 15.02 41.85
N LEU A 551 -3.59 14.10 42.56
CA LEU A 551 -4.12 12.73 42.74
C LEU A 551 -5.35 12.66 43.66
N LYS A 552 -5.82 13.81 44.20
CA LYS A 552 -7.06 13.88 44.95
C LYS A 552 -8.23 13.23 44.15
N GLY A 553 -8.85 12.24 44.77
CA GLY A 553 -9.91 11.43 44.14
C GLY A 553 -9.45 10.07 43.63
N LYS A 554 -8.16 9.86 43.48
CA LYS A 554 -7.57 8.52 43.34
C LYS A 554 -7.61 7.81 44.68
N LYS A 555 -7.48 6.49 44.69
CA LYS A 555 -7.58 5.70 45.91
C LYS A 555 -6.30 4.96 46.25
N ARG A 556 -5.57 4.47 45.22
CA ARG A 556 -4.44 3.57 45.40
C ARG A 556 -3.29 3.95 44.48
N ALA A 557 -2.24 4.49 45.05
CA ALA A 557 -0.98 4.77 44.34
C ALA A 557 0.01 3.61 44.55
N PHE A 558 0.66 3.20 43.49
CA PHE A 558 1.76 2.23 43.51
C PHE A 558 3.07 2.94 43.26
N ILE A 559 3.98 2.90 44.25
CA ILE A 559 5.26 3.63 44.20
C ILE A 559 6.35 2.64 43.82
N VAL A 560 7.02 2.91 42.68
CA VAL A 560 8.16 2.13 42.17
C VAL A 560 9.44 2.90 42.46
N THR A 561 10.37 2.26 43.17
CA THR A 561 11.66 2.89 43.58
C THR A 561 12.75 1.82 43.74
N ASP A 562 13.96 2.27 44.09
CA ASP A 562 15.09 1.43 44.47
C ASP A 562 15.28 1.37 45.99
N LYS A 563 16.03 0.37 46.43
CA LYS A 563 16.26 0.15 47.89
C LYS A 563 17.04 1.31 48.54
N PRO A 564 18.07 1.90 47.92
CA PRO A 564 18.77 3.05 48.52
C PRO A 564 17.84 4.24 48.79
N LEU A 565 16.92 4.60 47.90
CA LEU A 565 15.99 5.71 48.13
C LEU A 565 14.93 5.38 49.16
N TYR A 566 14.51 4.10 49.27
CA TYR A 566 13.62 3.61 50.28
C TYR A 566 14.29 3.76 51.68
N ASP A 567 15.54 3.24 51.82
CA ASP A 567 16.27 3.28 53.10
C ASP A 567 16.64 4.72 53.52
N LEU A 568 16.78 5.66 52.58
CA LEU A 568 17.05 7.08 52.83
C LEU A 568 15.77 7.88 53.18
N GLY A 569 14.58 7.29 53.16
CA GLY A 569 13.33 7.94 53.54
C GLY A 569 12.77 8.91 52.45
N TYR A 570 13.24 8.83 51.22
CA TYR A 570 12.67 9.65 50.12
C TYR A 570 11.21 9.28 49.81
N VAL A 571 10.87 7.99 50.00
CA VAL A 571 9.53 7.46 49.76
C VAL A 571 8.55 8.00 50.79
N ASP A 572 8.99 8.15 52.08
CA ASP A 572 8.15 8.63 53.16
C ASP A 572 7.55 9.99 52.87
N LYS A 573 8.33 10.90 52.22
CA LYS A 573 7.83 12.20 51.80
C LYS A 573 6.70 12.12 50.78
N VAL A 574 6.76 11.15 49.85
CA VAL A 574 5.71 10.91 48.87
C VAL A 574 4.44 10.37 49.59
N VAL A 575 4.63 9.39 50.52
CA VAL A 575 3.53 8.80 51.30
C VAL A 575 2.84 9.87 52.13
N GLU A 576 3.59 10.72 52.87
CA GLU A 576 3.04 11.81 53.67
C GLU A 576 2.15 12.75 52.85
N ILE A 577 2.57 13.11 51.61
CA ILE A 577 1.78 13.98 50.71
C ILE A 577 0.51 13.25 50.27
N LEU A 578 0.59 11.96 49.90
CA LEU A 578 -0.55 11.16 49.46
C LEU A 578 -1.59 10.99 50.58
N ASP A 579 -1.14 10.84 51.81
CA ASP A 579 -2.02 10.74 52.99
C ASP A 579 -2.84 12.04 53.20
N THR A 580 -2.26 13.21 52.90
CA THR A 580 -2.98 14.50 52.99
C THR A 580 -4.19 14.58 52.05
N VAL A 581 -4.18 13.80 50.96
CA VAL A 581 -5.26 13.72 49.96
C VAL A 581 -6.04 12.39 50.00
N SER A 582 -5.80 11.59 51.03
CA SER A 582 -6.47 10.30 51.31
C SER A 582 -6.26 9.27 50.18
N VAL A 583 -5.05 9.17 49.67
CA VAL A 583 -4.62 8.16 48.70
C VAL A 583 -3.72 7.15 49.41
N HIS A 584 -4.16 5.88 49.43
CA HIS A 584 -3.34 4.81 50.01
C HIS A 584 -2.20 4.45 49.07
N SER A 585 -1.05 4.07 49.64
CA SER A 585 0.13 3.70 48.83
C SER A 585 0.61 2.28 49.12
N GLN A 586 1.10 1.58 48.06
CA GLN A 586 1.94 0.39 48.19
C GLN A 586 3.28 0.68 47.54
N ILE A 587 4.37 0.20 48.12
CA ILE A 587 5.74 0.51 47.72
C ILE A 587 6.39 -0.75 47.18
N PHE A 588 6.96 -0.65 45.96
CA PHE A 588 7.83 -1.65 45.36
C PHE A 588 9.25 -1.05 45.26
N TYR A 589 10.17 -1.58 46.07
CA TYR A 589 11.55 -1.05 46.17
C TYR A 589 12.62 -2.05 45.74
N HIS A 590 12.24 -3.03 44.91
CA HIS A 590 13.13 -4.10 44.43
C HIS A 590 13.74 -3.84 43.03
N VAL A 591 13.73 -2.58 42.56
CA VAL A 591 14.37 -2.23 41.31
C VAL A 591 15.88 -2.10 41.54
N GLU A 592 16.63 -2.88 40.82
CA GLU A 592 18.10 -2.85 40.78
C GLU A 592 18.62 -1.88 39.70
N PRO A 593 19.88 -1.44 39.77
CA PRO A 593 20.51 -0.78 38.62
C PRO A 593 20.40 -1.68 37.39
N ASP A 594 20.09 -1.08 36.22
CA ASP A 594 19.81 -1.82 34.98
C ASP A 594 18.64 -2.83 35.17
N PRO A 595 17.39 -2.37 35.21
CA PRO A 595 16.25 -3.17 35.64
C PRO A 595 16.07 -4.41 34.75
N ASN A 596 15.87 -5.54 35.38
CA ASN A 596 15.69 -6.82 34.69
C ASN A 596 14.22 -7.16 34.46
N ILE A 597 13.97 -8.08 33.52
CA ILE A 597 12.62 -8.48 33.11
C ILE A 597 11.87 -9.11 34.28
N GLU A 598 12.53 -9.92 35.09
CA GLU A 598 11.92 -10.65 36.23
C GLU A 598 11.42 -9.70 37.30
N ALA A 599 12.18 -8.67 37.67
CA ALA A 599 11.75 -7.66 38.64
C ALA A 599 10.57 -6.83 38.07
N ILE A 600 10.57 -6.54 36.76
CA ILE A 600 9.46 -5.84 36.11
C ILE A 600 8.18 -6.68 36.13
N GLU A 601 8.26 -7.96 35.83
CA GLU A 601 7.10 -8.87 35.85
C GLU A 601 6.55 -9.05 37.28
N ALA A 602 7.44 -9.16 38.29
CA ALA A 602 7.06 -9.21 39.69
C ALA A 602 6.31 -7.94 40.11
N GLY A 603 6.85 -6.76 39.77
CA GLY A 603 6.19 -5.48 40.07
C GLY A 603 4.86 -5.32 39.33
N ALA A 604 4.76 -5.73 38.07
CA ALA A 604 3.51 -5.72 37.33
C ALA A 604 2.45 -6.67 37.89
N LYS A 605 2.87 -7.79 38.46
CA LYS A 605 1.98 -8.70 39.22
C LYS A 605 1.44 -8.04 40.48
N GLU A 606 2.31 -7.44 41.31
CA GLU A 606 1.88 -6.72 42.52
C GLU A 606 0.96 -5.54 42.17
N LEU A 607 1.22 -4.80 41.12
CA LEU A 607 0.34 -3.75 40.56
C LEU A 607 -1.08 -4.27 40.31
N ARG A 608 -1.19 -5.45 39.67
CA ARG A 608 -2.49 -6.08 39.39
C ARG A 608 -3.21 -6.51 40.67
N GLU A 609 -2.50 -7.09 41.64
CA GLU A 609 -3.06 -7.52 42.92
C GLU A 609 -3.54 -6.32 43.74
N TYR A 610 -2.76 -5.24 43.76
CA TYR A 610 -3.12 -4.00 44.45
C TYR A 610 -4.21 -3.20 43.73
N GLN A 611 -4.41 -3.40 42.42
CA GLN A 611 -5.35 -2.65 41.55
C GLN A 611 -5.12 -1.13 41.62
N ALA A 612 -3.90 -0.69 41.36
CA ALA A 612 -3.52 0.71 41.43
C ALA A 612 -4.32 1.59 40.43
N ASP A 613 -4.66 2.80 40.81
CA ASP A 613 -5.27 3.82 39.97
C ASP A 613 -4.34 5.02 39.69
N ALA A 614 -3.10 4.96 40.21
CA ALA A 614 -1.96 5.80 39.86
C ALA A 614 -0.65 5.03 40.07
N ILE A 615 0.37 5.24 39.21
CA ILE A 615 1.72 4.71 39.38
C ILE A 615 2.66 5.90 39.56
N ILE A 616 3.54 5.83 40.57
CA ILE A 616 4.55 6.86 40.86
C ILE A 616 5.92 6.20 40.78
N ALA A 617 6.76 6.62 39.83
CA ALA A 617 8.15 6.23 39.74
C ALA A 617 9.02 7.29 40.40
N LEU A 618 9.65 6.93 41.53
CA LEU A 618 10.56 7.81 42.28
C LEU A 618 11.97 7.26 42.17
N GLY A 619 12.87 7.98 41.50
CA GLY A 619 14.25 7.49 41.39
C GLY A 619 15.05 8.05 40.23
N GLY A 620 16.13 7.36 39.92
CA GLY A 620 16.90 7.57 38.69
C GLY A 620 16.26 6.90 37.47
N GLY A 621 17.04 6.69 36.43
CA GLY A 621 16.55 6.02 35.19
C GLY A 621 15.95 4.65 35.46
N SER A 622 16.62 3.79 36.27
CA SER A 622 16.21 2.41 36.50
C SER A 622 14.81 2.25 37.10
N PRO A 623 14.40 2.94 38.19
CA PRO A 623 13.04 2.90 38.69
C PRO A 623 12.00 3.43 37.68
N MET A 624 12.33 4.46 36.92
CA MET A 624 11.42 5.03 35.92
C MET A 624 11.23 4.09 34.71
N ASP A 625 12.31 3.50 34.24
CA ASP A 625 12.30 2.56 33.13
C ASP A 625 11.53 1.27 33.48
N ALA A 626 11.79 0.71 34.69
CA ALA A 626 11.01 -0.39 35.21
C ALA A 626 9.52 -0.05 35.31
N ALA A 627 9.18 1.13 35.87
CA ALA A 627 7.81 1.56 36.03
C ALA A 627 7.06 1.71 34.69
N LYS A 628 7.71 2.18 33.62
CA LYS A 628 7.12 2.28 32.27
C LYS A 628 6.68 0.92 31.75
N ILE A 629 7.51 -0.11 31.90
CA ILE A 629 7.17 -1.46 31.42
C ILE A 629 6.20 -2.15 32.39
N MET A 630 6.33 -1.95 33.70
CA MET A 630 5.30 -2.39 34.65
C MET A 630 3.94 -1.80 34.33
N TRP A 631 3.88 -0.52 33.94
CA TRP A 631 2.66 0.17 33.53
C TRP A 631 2.06 -0.47 32.29
N LEU A 632 2.87 -0.75 31.26
CA LEU A 632 2.45 -1.47 30.06
C LEU A 632 1.87 -2.85 30.40
N LEU A 633 2.60 -3.67 31.15
CA LEU A 633 2.16 -5.02 31.54
C LEU A 633 0.96 -5.02 32.50
N TYR A 634 0.74 -3.92 33.22
CA TYR A 634 -0.44 -3.74 34.09
C TYR A 634 -1.70 -3.44 33.27
N GLU A 635 -1.61 -2.55 32.28
CA GLU A 635 -2.74 -2.21 31.43
C GLU A 635 -3.04 -3.28 30.38
N PHE A 636 -1.99 -3.94 29.84
CA PHE A 636 -2.05 -4.94 28.76
C PHE A 636 -1.22 -6.19 29.13
N PRO A 637 -1.75 -7.09 29.94
CA PRO A 637 -1.01 -8.26 30.47
C PRO A 637 -0.59 -9.28 29.40
N GLU A 638 -1.21 -9.28 28.23
CA GLU A 638 -0.92 -10.16 27.10
C GLU A 638 0.30 -9.73 26.26
N THR A 639 0.88 -8.57 26.56
CA THR A 639 2.04 -8.03 25.85
C THR A 639 3.28 -8.91 26.07
N LYS A 640 3.96 -9.26 24.97
CA LYS A 640 5.18 -10.08 25.01
C LYS A 640 6.42 -9.23 24.80
N PHE A 641 7.47 -9.53 25.55
CA PHE A 641 8.72 -8.78 25.52
C PHE A 641 9.44 -8.85 24.16
N GLU A 642 9.46 -10.02 23.49
CA GLU A 642 10.19 -10.21 22.24
C GLU A 642 9.72 -9.25 21.14
N GLY A 643 8.44 -8.94 21.07
CA GLY A 643 7.90 -7.98 20.11
C GLY A 643 8.39 -6.55 20.36
N MET A 644 8.48 -6.17 21.65
CA MET A 644 8.90 -4.83 22.07
C MET A 644 10.38 -4.56 21.76
N ALA A 645 11.23 -5.57 21.94
CA ALA A 645 12.69 -5.48 21.76
C ALA A 645 13.13 -5.44 20.28
N THR A 646 12.20 -5.61 19.34
CA THR A 646 12.52 -5.61 17.90
C THR A 646 12.99 -4.21 17.45
N ARG A 647 14.18 -4.16 16.85
CA ARG A 647 14.72 -2.93 16.26
C ARG A 647 13.81 -2.40 15.14
N PHE A 648 13.70 -1.10 15.04
CA PHE A 648 12.97 -0.40 13.99
C PHE A 648 13.84 0.70 13.35
N MET A 649 13.58 1.06 12.12
CA MET A 649 14.24 2.20 11.45
C MET A 649 13.50 3.52 11.68
N ASP A 650 12.18 3.49 11.76
CA ASP A 650 11.32 4.63 12.07
C ASP A 650 10.29 4.19 13.12
N ILE A 651 10.28 4.83 14.29
CA ILE A 651 9.38 4.53 15.41
C ILE A 651 7.90 4.56 14.99
N ARG A 652 7.57 5.27 13.92
CA ARG A 652 6.20 5.42 13.39
C ARG A 652 5.83 4.32 12.39
N LYS A 653 6.78 3.46 11.97
CA LYS A 653 6.63 2.43 10.92
C LYS A 653 7.24 1.11 11.38
N ARG A 654 6.78 0.63 12.51
CA ARG A 654 7.26 -0.63 13.09
C ARG A 654 6.22 -1.73 12.97
N VAL A 655 6.69 -2.97 12.96
CA VAL A 655 5.80 -4.16 12.89
C VAL A 655 5.04 -4.37 14.19
N TYR A 656 5.70 -4.12 15.33
CA TYR A 656 5.10 -4.22 16.64
C TYR A 656 4.60 -2.84 17.09
N GLU A 657 3.31 -2.72 17.34
CA GLU A 657 2.67 -1.50 17.82
C GLU A 657 2.39 -1.63 19.32
N PHE A 658 2.79 -0.61 20.10
CA PHE A 658 2.44 -0.53 21.51
C PHE A 658 1.00 -0.05 21.64
N PRO A 659 0.24 -0.61 22.60
CA PRO A 659 -1.10 -0.12 22.88
C PRO A 659 -1.06 1.26 23.55
N ASP A 660 -2.13 2.03 23.42
CA ASP A 660 -2.27 3.33 24.10
C ASP A 660 -2.38 3.13 25.62
N LEU A 661 -1.44 3.73 26.37
CA LEU A 661 -1.35 3.66 27.81
C LEU A 661 -2.04 4.84 28.51
N GLY A 662 -2.31 4.68 29.81
CA GLY A 662 -2.91 5.71 30.65
C GLY A 662 -4.43 5.64 30.78
N THR A 663 -5.05 4.58 30.27
CA THR A 663 -6.50 4.38 30.38
C THR A 663 -6.93 3.88 31.74
N LYS A 664 -6.14 3.05 32.39
CA LYS A 664 -6.40 2.55 33.76
C LYS A 664 -5.83 3.50 34.81
N CYS A 665 -4.59 3.91 34.68
CA CYS A 665 -3.93 4.79 35.63
C CYS A 665 -2.86 5.67 34.96
N PRO A 666 -2.62 6.90 35.43
CA PRO A 666 -1.50 7.71 34.98
C PRO A 666 -0.19 7.18 35.56
N LEU A 667 0.90 7.34 34.79
CA LEU A 667 2.28 7.20 35.28
C LEU A 667 2.86 8.58 35.59
N ILE A 668 3.33 8.77 36.83
CA ILE A 668 3.98 9.97 37.32
C ILE A 668 5.46 9.66 37.57
N CYS A 669 6.38 10.37 36.94
CA CYS A 669 7.82 10.20 37.13
C CYS A 669 8.43 11.35 37.91
N ILE A 670 9.21 11.01 38.96
CA ILE A 670 9.87 11.96 39.88
C ILE A 670 11.36 11.64 39.89
N PRO A 671 12.21 12.33 39.09
CA PRO A 671 13.63 12.05 39.04
C PRO A 671 14.35 12.49 40.32
N THR A 672 15.24 11.62 40.80
CA THR A 672 16.18 11.91 41.92
C THR A 672 17.63 12.00 41.45
N THR A 673 17.84 11.93 40.13
CA THR A 673 19.14 12.13 39.47
C THR A 673 19.03 13.22 38.39
N SER A 674 20.13 13.83 38.03
CA SER A 674 20.20 14.86 37.00
C SER A 674 21.01 14.34 35.82
N GLY A 675 20.39 13.46 34.98
CA GLY A 675 21.12 12.84 33.87
C GLY A 675 20.18 12.26 32.79
N THR A 676 19.52 11.16 33.06
CA THR A 676 18.84 10.32 32.07
C THR A 676 17.68 10.96 31.34
N GLY A 677 16.97 11.93 31.97
CA GLY A 677 15.77 12.53 31.36
C GLY A 677 14.59 11.54 31.18
N SER A 678 14.63 10.34 31.79
CA SER A 678 13.62 9.30 31.62
C SER A 678 12.21 9.76 31.99
N GLU A 679 12.07 10.75 32.87
CA GLU A 679 10.79 11.33 33.27
C GLU A 679 10.01 12.00 32.11
N VAL A 680 10.68 12.36 31.01
CA VAL A 680 10.05 13.02 29.85
C VAL A 680 10.20 12.26 28.54
N THR A 681 10.82 11.07 28.59
CA THR A 681 11.15 10.31 27.37
C THR A 681 10.24 9.12 27.14
N PRO A 682 10.08 8.68 25.87
CA PRO A 682 9.35 7.49 25.47
C PRO A 682 10.21 6.23 25.51
N PHE A 683 11.36 6.25 26.23
CA PHE A 683 12.32 5.15 26.27
C PHE A 683 12.31 4.44 27.61
N SER A 684 12.68 3.15 27.58
CA SER A 684 12.93 2.31 28.75
C SER A 684 14.05 1.34 28.41
N VAL A 685 15.12 1.29 29.19
CA VAL A 685 16.20 0.32 29.01
C VAL A 685 15.99 -0.84 29.98
N VAL A 686 15.91 -2.04 29.46
CA VAL A 686 15.65 -3.27 30.23
C VAL A 686 16.76 -4.28 29.94
N THR A 687 17.19 -5.01 30.96
CA THR A 687 18.22 -6.04 30.85
C THR A 687 17.58 -7.43 30.88
N ASP A 688 17.93 -8.26 29.91
CA ASP A 688 17.64 -9.69 29.93
C ASP A 688 18.73 -10.41 30.73
N GLN A 689 18.38 -10.99 31.85
CA GLN A 689 19.34 -11.69 32.72
C GLN A 689 19.92 -12.96 32.08
N VAL A 690 19.20 -13.59 31.14
CA VAL A 690 19.64 -14.83 30.49
C VAL A 690 20.77 -14.56 29.50
N THR A 691 20.62 -13.49 28.72
CA THR A 691 21.60 -13.12 27.68
C THR A 691 22.60 -12.04 28.13
N GLY A 692 22.30 -11.31 29.23
CA GLY A 692 23.03 -10.12 29.66
C GLY A 692 22.85 -8.92 28.74
N ALA A 693 21.96 -9.01 27.74
CA ALA A 693 21.74 -7.96 26.76
C ALA A 693 20.87 -6.84 27.31
N LYS A 694 21.23 -5.58 27.00
CA LYS A 694 20.40 -4.41 27.29
C LYS A 694 19.58 -4.03 26.06
N TYR A 695 18.27 -3.96 26.24
CA TYR A 695 17.30 -3.62 25.21
C TYR A 695 16.73 -2.23 25.43
N PRO A 696 17.07 -1.24 24.59
CA PRO A 696 16.43 0.06 24.60
C PRO A 696 15.06 -0.04 23.95
N LEU A 697 14.02 -0.16 24.76
CA LEU A 697 12.63 -0.14 24.32
C LEU A 697 12.20 1.29 24.08
N ALA A 698 11.56 1.54 22.92
CA ALA A 698 11.14 2.87 22.52
C ALA A 698 9.75 2.85 21.91
N ASP A 699 8.82 3.58 22.50
CA ASP A 699 7.53 3.88 21.89
C ASP A 699 6.92 5.12 22.55
N TYR A 700 6.28 5.98 21.75
CA TYR A 700 5.63 7.17 22.29
C TYR A 700 4.53 6.87 23.31
N ALA A 701 3.97 5.67 23.34
CA ALA A 701 3.02 5.23 24.37
C ALA A 701 3.65 5.21 25.77
N LEU A 702 4.97 4.97 25.90
CA LEU A 702 5.70 4.94 27.16
C LEU A 702 5.97 6.33 27.76
N THR A 703 5.60 7.42 27.07
CA THR A 703 5.76 8.79 27.61
C THR A 703 4.92 8.94 28.88
N PRO A 704 5.52 9.34 30.03
CA PRO A 704 4.79 9.50 31.28
C PRO A 704 3.63 10.50 31.18
N SER A 705 2.60 10.31 32.00
CA SER A 705 1.46 11.22 32.10
C SER A 705 1.82 12.54 32.79
N MET A 706 2.81 12.53 33.67
CA MET A 706 3.30 13.70 34.43
C MET A 706 4.76 13.48 34.83
N ALA A 707 5.54 14.57 34.77
CA ALA A 707 6.89 14.63 35.32
C ALA A 707 6.97 15.69 36.43
N ILE A 708 7.71 15.40 37.51
CA ILE A 708 7.87 16.31 38.65
C ILE A 708 9.35 16.52 38.92
N ILE A 709 9.85 17.67 38.57
CA ILE A 709 11.27 18.06 38.62
C ILE A 709 11.50 18.90 39.84
N ASP A 710 11.66 18.22 41.00
CA ASP A 710 11.88 18.89 42.27
C ASP A 710 13.36 18.88 42.68
N PRO A 711 14.06 20.00 42.55
CA PRO A 711 15.50 20.07 42.85
C PRO A 711 15.84 19.77 44.31
N ASP A 712 14.90 19.82 45.23
CA ASP A 712 15.16 19.45 46.63
C ASP A 712 15.49 17.95 46.78
N LEU A 713 15.08 17.10 45.82
CA LEU A 713 15.41 15.68 45.79
C LEU A 713 16.84 15.40 45.38
N VAL A 714 17.51 16.31 44.64
CA VAL A 714 18.88 16.13 44.13
C VAL A 714 19.94 16.91 44.92
N ASN A 715 19.56 17.62 45.99
CA ASN A 715 20.46 18.42 46.78
C ASN A 715 21.67 17.64 47.36
N HIS A 716 21.43 16.40 47.79
CA HIS A 716 22.42 15.53 48.39
C HIS A 716 22.93 14.41 47.47
N MET A 717 22.72 14.55 46.16
CA MET A 717 23.21 13.59 45.18
C MET A 717 24.75 13.47 45.24
N PRO A 718 25.32 12.26 45.28
CA PRO A 718 26.76 12.00 45.33
C PRO A 718 27.51 12.63 44.15
N LYS A 719 28.80 12.96 44.36
CA LYS A 719 29.68 13.53 43.30
C LYS A 719 29.72 12.64 42.06
N SER A 720 29.91 11.34 42.22
CA SER A 720 29.98 10.39 41.10
C SER A 720 28.70 10.38 40.28
N LEU A 721 27.52 10.36 40.91
CA LEU A 721 26.24 10.49 40.22
C LEU A 721 26.04 11.86 39.58
N THR A 722 26.56 12.92 40.18
CA THR A 722 26.52 14.28 39.62
C THR A 722 27.38 14.37 38.35
N ALA A 723 28.57 13.80 38.37
CA ALA A 723 29.47 13.77 37.20
C ALA A 723 28.95 12.92 36.09
N ASN A 724 28.61 11.65 36.37
CA ASN A 724 28.15 10.70 35.36
C ASN A 724 26.80 11.11 34.76
N GLY A 725 25.84 11.54 35.58
CA GLY A 725 24.54 12.02 35.09
C GLY A 725 24.66 13.31 34.29
N GLY A 726 25.47 14.27 34.79
CA GLY A 726 25.67 15.57 34.13
C GLY A 726 26.32 15.43 32.75
N ILE A 727 27.35 14.58 32.60
CA ILE A 727 28.00 14.37 31.31
C ILE A 727 27.10 13.55 30.37
N ASP A 728 26.28 12.66 30.91
CA ASP A 728 25.24 11.97 30.15
C ASP A 728 24.25 12.96 29.52
N ALA A 729 23.75 13.92 30.32
CA ALA A 729 22.89 14.99 29.79
C ALA A 729 23.58 15.88 28.75
N VAL A 730 24.92 16.12 28.87
CA VAL A 730 25.72 16.81 27.84
C VAL A 730 25.71 15.98 26.55
N THR A 731 25.91 14.67 26.65
CA THR A 731 25.90 13.75 25.47
C THR A 731 24.52 13.72 24.83
N HIS A 732 23.44 13.61 25.60
CA HIS A 732 22.07 13.71 25.12
C HIS A 732 21.84 14.98 24.29
N ALA A 733 22.26 16.10 24.80
CA ALA A 733 22.09 17.39 24.14
C ALA A 733 22.97 17.53 22.88
N LEU A 734 24.21 17.03 22.89
CA LEU A 734 25.09 17.05 21.72
C LEU A 734 24.58 16.16 20.60
N GLU A 735 24.18 14.92 20.90
CA GLU A 735 23.68 14.00 19.88
C GLU A 735 22.32 14.44 19.33
N SER A 736 21.38 14.85 20.18
CA SER A 736 20.07 15.33 19.73
C SER A 736 20.14 16.62 18.91
N TYR A 737 21.17 17.45 19.09
CA TYR A 737 21.38 18.66 18.31
C TYR A 737 21.72 18.39 16.85
N VAL A 738 22.55 17.38 16.58
CA VAL A 738 23.03 17.00 15.24
C VAL A 738 22.29 15.83 14.63
N SER A 739 21.41 15.18 15.38
CA SER A 739 20.63 14.02 14.93
C SER A 739 19.97 14.29 13.59
N ALA A 740 19.83 13.25 12.76
CA ALA A 740 19.07 13.31 11.52
C ALA A 740 17.57 13.63 11.73
N TYR A 741 17.06 13.47 12.96
CA TYR A 741 15.70 13.87 13.38
C TYR A 741 15.64 15.22 14.06
N ALA A 742 16.76 15.95 14.17
CA ALA A 742 16.79 17.25 14.80
C ALA A 742 15.84 18.24 14.11
N THR A 743 15.17 19.06 14.90
CA THR A 743 14.24 20.11 14.47
C THR A 743 14.61 21.41 15.16
N ASP A 744 14.05 22.54 14.70
CA ASP A 744 14.22 23.83 15.36
C ASP A 744 13.84 23.80 16.86
N TYR A 745 12.79 23.00 17.18
CA TYR A 745 12.34 22.81 18.57
C TYR A 745 13.37 22.04 19.40
N THR A 746 13.86 20.92 18.90
CA THR A 746 14.82 20.08 19.64
C THR A 746 16.20 20.72 19.71
N ARG A 747 16.67 21.42 18.68
CA ARG A 747 17.93 22.17 18.68
C ARG A 747 17.91 23.30 19.70
N GLY A 748 16.78 24.03 19.83
CA GLY A 748 16.61 25.04 20.85
C GLY A 748 16.72 24.49 22.26
N LEU A 749 16.12 23.35 22.54
CA LEU A 749 16.19 22.63 23.81
C LEU A 749 17.62 22.12 24.09
N SER A 750 18.25 21.47 23.11
CA SER A 750 19.63 20.98 23.23
C SER A 750 20.62 22.08 23.53
N LEU A 751 20.54 23.21 22.82
CA LEU A 751 21.39 24.39 23.06
C LEU A 751 21.20 24.92 24.47
N GLN A 752 19.97 25.09 24.93
CA GLN A 752 19.68 25.56 26.29
C GLN A 752 20.22 24.61 27.36
N ALA A 753 20.07 23.29 27.15
CA ALA A 753 20.62 22.29 28.05
C ALA A 753 22.16 22.40 28.15
N LEU A 754 22.83 22.47 26.99
CA LEU A 754 24.30 22.63 26.95
C LEU A 754 24.79 23.91 27.63
N HIS A 755 24.10 25.02 27.38
CA HIS A 755 24.45 26.28 28.02
C HIS A 755 24.41 26.19 29.56
N LEU A 756 23.32 25.60 30.09
CA LEU A 756 23.16 25.39 31.53
C LEU A 756 24.21 24.40 32.09
N LEU A 757 24.47 23.30 31.37
CA LEU A 757 25.41 22.26 31.83
C LEU A 757 26.86 22.77 31.85
N PHE A 758 27.31 23.47 30.81
CA PHE A 758 28.67 24.02 30.79
C PHE A 758 28.90 25.05 31.92
N GLU A 759 27.89 25.82 32.31
CA GLU A 759 27.99 26.81 33.39
C GLU A 759 27.85 26.18 34.77
N PHE A 760 26.82 25.31 34.97
CA PHE A 760 26.40 24.95 36.32
C PHE A 760 26.85 23.55 36.77
N LEU A 761 27.17 22.62 35.86
CA LEU A 761 27.60 21.27 36.23
C LEU A 761 28.90 21.22 37.04
N PRO A 762 29.97 21.99 36.67
CA PRO A 762 31.18 22.05 37.47
C PRO A 762 30.93 22.58 38.88
N ARG A 763 30.02 23.56 39.05
CA ARG A 763 29.63 24.13 40.32
C ARG A 763 28.82 23.14 41.15
N ALA A 764 27.84 22.46 40.53
CA ALA A 764 27.01 21.44 41.19
C ALA A 764 27.88 20.25 41.66
N TYR A 765 28.91 19.88 40.89
CA TYR A 765 29.89 18.85 41.26
C TYR A 765 30.75 19.27 42.44
N LYS A 766 31.30 20.50 42.40
CA LYS A 766 32.23 21.00 43.40
C LYS A 766 31.58 21.33 44.75
N GLU A 767 30.49 22.13 44.69
CA GLU A 767 29.87 22.69 45.86
C GLU A 767 28.72 21.84 46.43
N GLY A 768 28.14 20.94 45.63
CA GLY A 768 27.07 20.01 46.02
C GLY A 768 25.86 20.75 46.59
N ALA A 769 25.40 20.36 47.77
CA ALA A 769 24.23 21.00 48.44
C ALA A 769 24.42 22.44 48.82
N ASN A 770 25.65 22.98 48.82
CA ASN A 770 25.93 24.36 49.15
C ASN A 770 25.59 25.33 48.02
N ASP A 771 25.50 24.82 46.76
CA ASP A 771 25.05 25.63 45.61
C ASP A 771 23.71 25.10 45.06
N ARG A 772 22.62 25.46 45.76
CA ARG A 772 21.25 25.04 45.36
C ARG A 772 20.89 25.53 43.95
N LEU A 773 21.39 26.68 43.52
CA LEU A 773 21.12 27.18 42.18
C LEU A 773 21.76 26.28 41.13
N ALA A 774 23.02 25.88 41.31
CA ALA A 774 23.71 25.01 40.38
C ALA A 774 23.02 23.63 40.34
N ARG A 775 22.54 23.09 41.47
CA ARG A 775 21.75 21.87 41.52
C ARG A 775 20.46 22.01 40.75
N GLU A 776 19.67 23.07 40.98
CA GLU A 776 18.42 23.32 40.24
C GLU A 776 18.68 23.46 38.74
N LYS A 777 19.70 24.24 38.33
CA LYS A 777 20.00 24.46 36.91
C LYS A 777 20.47 23.19 36.20
N THR A 778 21.33 22.38 36.85
CA THR A 778 21.78 21.09 36.30
C THR A 778 20.61 20.09 36.19
N HIS A 779 19.73 20.06 37.21
CA HIS A 779 18.55 19.19 37.17
C HIS A 779 17.58 19.56 36.04
N ASN A 780 17.26 20.86 35.89
CA ASN A 780 16.44 21.33 34.80
C ASN A 780 17.10 21.07 33.44
N ALA A 781 18.43 21.24 33.32
CA ALA A 781 19.14 20.97 32.07
C ALA A 781 19.08 19.51 31.64
N ALA A 782 19.16 18.56 32.55
CA ALA A 782 19.00 17.13 32.26
C ALA A 782 17.61 16.83 31.71
N THR A 783 16.55 17.37 32.33
CA THR A 783 15.18 17.24 31.81
C THR A 783 15.02 17.91 30.42
N ILE A 784 15.60 19.10 30.20
CA ILE A 784 15.55 19.81 28.93
C ILE A 784 16.26 19.00 27.82
N ALA A 785 17.43 18.40 28.13
CA ALA A 785 18.10 17.45 27.22
C ALA A 785 17.21 16.22 26.93
N GLY A 786 16.53 15.70 27.98
CA GLY A 786 15.53 14.65 27.86
C GLY A 786 14.40 14.98 26.86
N MET A 787 13.85 16.20 26.96
CA MET A 787 12.81 16.68 26.03
C MET A 787 13.32 16.75 24.58
N ALA A 788 14.58 17.13 24.39
CA ALA A 788 15.19 17.22 23.07
C ALA A 788 15.34 15.83 22.45
N PHE A 789 16.03 14.90 23.14
CA PHE A 789 16.29 13.59 22.55
C PHE A 789 15.06 12.67 22.51
N ALA A 790 14.06 12.90 23.34
CA ALA A 790 12.78 12.21 23.23
C ALA A 790 12.13 12.38 21.83
N ASN A 791 12.43 13.46 21.13
CA ASN A 791 11.87 13.79 19.83
C ASN A 791 12.89 13.80 18.68
N ALA A 792 14.19 13.96 18.98
CA ALA A 792 15.28 13.93 18.00
C ALA A 792 16.05 12.59 17.98
N PHE A 793 15.86 11.74 18.98
CA PHE A 793 16.67 10.54 19.22
C PHE A 793 18.15 10.88 19.50
N LEU A 794 18.96 9.83 19.54
CA LEU A 794 20.39 9.88 19.89
C LEU A 794 21.26 9.44 18.69
N GLY A 795 22.51 9.11 18.93
CA GLY A 795 23.46 8.70 17.92
C GLY A 795 24.40 7.57 18.37
N ILE A 796 25.52 7.44 17.67
CA ILE A 796 26.47 6.35 17.90
C ILE A 796 27.22 6.43 19.22
N CYS A 797 27.26 7.59 19.88
CA CYS A 797 27.86 7.66 21.21
C CYS A 797 27.12 6.77 22.19
N HIS A 798 25.79 6.87 22.21
CA HIS A 798 24.94 6.01 23.03
C HIS A 798 25.00 4.55 22.57
N SER A 799 25.00 4.29 21.25
CA SER A 799 25.14 2.92 20.73
C SER A 799 26.42 2.24 21.22
N MET A 800 27.52 2.95 21.18
CA MET A 800 28.83 2.46 21.67
C MET A 800 28.87 2.35 23.20
N ALA A 801 28.32 3.34 23.90
CA ALA A 801 28.29 3.35 25.37
C ALA A 801 27.45 2.21 25.95
N HIS A 802 26.32 1.85 25.33
CA HIS A 802 25.51 0.70 25.73
C HIS A 802 26.33 -0.61 25.76
N LYS A 803 27.13 -0.82 24.71
CA LYS A 803 27.89 -2.07 24.58
C LYS A 803 29.14 -2.09 25.48
N LEU A 804 29.82 -0.94 25.55
CA LEU A 804 30.97 -0.77 26.45
C LEU A 804 30.57 -0.94 27.91
N GLY A 805 29.45 -0.30 28.33
CA GLY A 805 28.91 -0.40 29.67
C GLY A 805 28.47 -1.81 30.02
N ALA A 806 27.77 -2.50 29.12
CA ALA A 806 27.30 -3.87 29.36
C ALA A 806 28.45 -4.88 29.46
N ARG A 807 29.50 -4.73 28.63
CA ARG A 807 30.63 -5.66 28.59
C ARG A 807 31.58 -5.51 29.77
N PHE A 808 31.82 -4.29 30.24
CA PHE A 808 32.88 -3.96 31.20
C PHE A 808 32.37 -3.40 32.52
N ASP A 809 31.07 -3.40 32.75
CA ASP A 809 30.39 -2.87 33.94
C ASP A 809 30.76 -1.38 34.21
N ILE A 810 30.81 -0.59 33.11
CA ILE A 810 31.07 0.84 33.20
C ILE A 810 29.74 1.60 33.33
N PRO A 811 29.60 2.51 34.30
CA PRO A 811 28.40 3.34 34.44
C PRO A 811 28.07 4.06 33.13
N HIS A 812 26.78 4.07 32.74
CA HIS A 812 26.31 4.56 31.42
C HIS A 812 26.83 5.94 31.06
N GLY A 813 26.67 6.94 31.92
CA GLY A 813 27.18 8.30 31.67
C GLY A 813 28.70 8.39 31.56
N LEU A 814 29.45 7.51 32.26
CA LEU A 814 30.91 7.41 32.13
C LEU A 814 31.27 6.82 30.76
N ALA A 815 30.57 5.76 30.31
CA ALA A 815 30.78 5.17 29.00
C ALA A 815 30.52 6.19 27.87
N ASN A 816 29.45 6.99 27.98
CA ASN A 816 29.18 8.11 27.08
C ASN A 816 30.33 9.15 27.09
N ALA A 817 30.83 9.51 28.26
CA ALA A 817 31.92 10.48 28.40
C ALA A 817 33.23 10.01 27.72
N LEU A 818 33.51 8.71 27.73
CA LEU A 818 34.71 8.17 27.09
C LEU A 818 34.59 8.25 25.55
N MET A 819 33.40 8.14 24.99
CA MET A 819 33.19 8.08 23.55
C MET A 819 32.84 9.43 22.88
N ILE A 820 32.19 10.35 23.58
CA ILE A 820 31.56 11.55 22.96
C ILE A 820 32.54 12.41 22.15
N SER A 821 33.74 12.61 22.60
CA SER A 821 34.76 13.43 21.90
C SER A 821 35.19 12.78 20.58
N HIS A 822 35.35 11.46 20.55
CA HIS A 822 35.63 10.71 19.33
C HIS A 822 34.47 10.77 18.36
N VAL A 823 33.23 10.65 18.85
CA VAL A 823 32.01 10.72 18.04
C VAL A 823 31.79 12.12 17.46
N VAL A 824 32.04 13.20 18.20
CA VAL A 824 31.93 14.55 17.66
C VAL A 824 32.91 14.75 16.50
N LEU A 825 34.15 14.31 16.63
CA LEU A 825 35.17 14.36 15.55
C LEU A 825 34.78 13.50 14.36
N TYR A 826 34.27 12.28 14.58
CA TYR A 826 33.79 11.40 13.55
C TYR A 826 32.65 12.00 12.74
N ASN A 827 31.66 12.57 13.40
CA ASN A 827 30.49 13.18 12.77
C ASN A 827 30.82 14.49 12.05
N ALA A 828 31.87 15.22 12.53
CA ALA A 828 32.26 16.53 12.01
C ALA A 828 33.06 16.42 10.71
N THR A 829 32.47 15.84 9.68
CA THR A 829 33.02 15.77 8.32
C THR A 829 32.03 16.37 7.33
N ASP A 830 32.55 17.13 6.36
CA ASP A 830 31.78 17.75 5.28
C ASP A 830 31.42 16.75 4.14
N SER A 831 32.16 15.68 4.01
CA SER A 831 32.00 14.68 2.94
C SER A 831 31.96 13.25 3.49
N PRO A 832 30.95 12.87 4.27
CA PRO A 832 30.84 11.54 4.83
C PRO A 832 30.56 10.50 3.72
N TYR A 833 31.12 9.28 3.88
CA TYR A 833 30.85 8.17 2.96
C TYR A 833 29.38 7.77 2.90
N LYS A 834 28.69 7.82 4.05
CA LYS A 834 27.23 7.60 4.18
C LYS A 834 26.65 8.64 5.13
N VAL A 835 25.43 9.05 4.82
CA VAL A 835 24.58 9.90 5.69
C VAL A 835 23.35 9.13 6.12
N ALA A 836 22.65 9.63 7.14
CA ALA A 836 21.38 9.08 7.56
C ALA A 836 20.34 9.15 6.44
N THR A 837 19.55 8.08 6.27
CA THR A 837 18.54 7.93 5.19
C THR A 837 17.16 8.41 5.61
N PHE A 838 17.07 9.63 6.12
CA PHE A 838 15.79 10.25 6.46
C PHE A 838 15.48 11.41 5.51
N PRO A 839 14.21 11.55 5.07
CA PRO A 839 13.83 12.58 4.09
C PRO A 839 14.15 14.02 4.52
N GLN A 840 14.12 14.31 5.82
CA GLN A 840 14.44 15.62 6.37
C GLN A 840 15.94 15.92 6.42
N TYR A 841 16.82 14.90 6.44
CA TYR A 841 18.27 15.07 6.43
C TYR A 841 18.77 15.15 4.98
N LYS A 842 18.75 16.34 4.41
CA LYS A 842 18.99 16.58 2.98
C LYS A 842 20.45 16.47 2.57
N GLU A 843 21.35 16.91 3.45
CA GLU A 843 22.79 16.99 3.22
C GLU A 843 23.54 16.85 4.54
N ALA A 844 24.82 16.52 4.47
CA ALA A 844 25.67 16.45 5.65
C ALA A 844 25.96 17.85 6.16
N HIS A 845 25.51 18.17 7.37
CA HIS A 845 25.71 19.48 7.99
C HIS A 845 26.18 19.38 9.45
N ALA A 846 26.53 18.18 9.96
CA ALA A 846 26.93 18.00 11.35
C ALA A 846 28.18 18.81 11.72
N GLN A 847 29.15 19.00 10.80
CA GLN A 847 30.33 19.84 11.05
C GLN A 847 29.90 21.29 11.24
N GLU A 848 28.96 21.78 10.44
CA GLU A 848 28.42 23.13 10.56
C GLU A 848 27.67 23.35 11.88
N ASP A 849 26.86 22.35 12.24
CA ASP A 849 26.10 22.36 13.48
C ASP A 849 27.02 22.41 14.72
N TYR A 850 28.06 21.57 14.76
CA TYR A 850 29.04 21.64 15.86
C TYR A 850 29.86 22.95 15.87
N ALA A 851 30.21 23.47 14.69
CA ALA A 851 30.88 24.79 14.62
C ALA A 851 29.97 25.91 15.11
N ALA A 852 28.67 25.87 14.75
CA ALA A 852 27.68 26.82 15.25
C ALA A 852 27.47 26.68 16.77
N LEU A 853 27.44 25.46 17.31
CA LEU A 853 27.39 25.22 18.75
C LEU A 853 28.59 25.84 19.48
N ALA A 854 29.81 25.69 18.93
CA ALA A 854 31.01 26.29 19.51
C ALA A 854 30.89 27.81 19.65
N ASP A 855 30.32 28.47 18.64
CA ASP A 855 30.07 29.92 18.67
C ASP A 855 28.97 30.31 19.67
N LEU A 856 27.82 29.58 19.62
CA LEU A 856 26.66 29.88 20.48
C LEU A 856 26.93 29.65 21.97
N LEU A 857 27.76 28.67 22.30
CA LEU A 857 28.20 28.39 23.67
C LEU A 857 29.39 29.27 24.10
N ASN A 858 29.92 30.10 23.20
CA ASN A 858 31.10 30.95 23.45
C ASN A 858 32.30 30.15 23.99
N VAL A 859 32.52 28.91 23.45
CA VAL A 859 33.62 28.09 23.97
C VAL A 859 34.98 28.75 23.71
N PRO A 860 35.96 28.58 24.63
CA PRO A 860 37.30 29.16 24.48
C PRO A 860 37.95 28.73 23.16
N GLY A 861 38.39 29.67 22.38
CA GLY A 861 39.08 29.44 21.10
C GLY A 861 38.16 29.52 19.87
N ALA A 862 36.83 29.31 19.97
CA ALA A 862 35.90 29.31 18.82
C ALA A 862 35.95 30.63 18.04
N ALA A 863 35.95 31.78 18.73
CA ALA A 863 36.02 33.10 18.09
C ALA A 863 37.34 33.37 17.35
N ARG A 864 38.41 32.61 17.63
CA ARG A 864 39.72 32.73 16.97
C ARG A 864 39.89 31.75 15.82
N ALA A 865 39.13 30.66 15.81
CA ALA A 865 39.19 29.63 14.77
C ALA A 865 38.68 30.21 13.45
N LYS A 866 39.46 30.01 12.38
CA LYS A 866 39.15 30.51 11.03
C LYS A 866 38.34 29.50 10.22
N SER A 867 38.41 28.22 10.57
CA SER A 867 37.74 27.14 9.88
C SER A 867 36.61 26.51 10.72
N LYS A 868 35.67 25.81 10.08
CA LYS A 868 34.65 24.98 10.76
C LYS A 868 35.34 23.92 11.63
N THR A 869 36.35 23.26 11.08
CA THR A 869 37.17 22.25 11.79
C THR A 869 37.81 22.81 13.05
N GLY A 870 38.42 24.02 12.97
CA GLY A 870 38.98 24.68 14.13
C GLY A 870 37.94 24.97 15.22
N LYS A 871 36.73 25.35 14.88
CA LYS A 871 35.61 25.53 15.82
C LYS A 871 35.17 24.21 16.46
N VAL A 872 35.08 23.13 15.68
CA VAL A 872 34.79 21.80 16.21
C VAL A 872 35.87 21.34 17.19
N VAL A 873 37.14 21.54 16.88
CA VAL A 873 38.26 21.25 17.79
C VAL A 873 38.15 22.08 19.08
N ALA A 874 37.75 23.35 18.99
CA ALA A 874 37.49 24.18 20.15
C ALA A 874 36.34 23.62 21.02
N LEU A 875 35.26 23.16 20.42
CA LEU A 875 34.15 22.50 21.12
C LEU A 875 34.65 21.23 21.84
N VAL A 876 35.38 20.36 21.16
CA VAL A 876 35.93 19.14 21.78
C VAL A 876 36.86 19.45 22.93
N LYS A 877 37.77 20.48 22.80
CA LYS A 877 38.60 20.96 23.89
C LYS A 877 37.76 21.44 25.09
N ALA A 878 36.62 22.09 24.84
CA ALA A 878 35.71 22.52 25.90
C ALA A 878 35.04 21.32 26.59
N ILE A 879 34.59 20.28 25.83
CA ILE A 879 34.05 19.02 26.37
C ILE A 879 35.11 18.34 27.25
N GLU A 880 36.36 18.22 26.79
CA GLU A 880 37.46 17.61 27.54
C GLU A 880 37.82 18.43 28.80
N SER A 881 37.71 19.76 28.74
CA SER A 881 37.87 20.62 29.92
C SER A 881 36.74 20.42 30.92
N LEU A 882 35.50 20.30 30.48
CA LEU A 882 34.37 20.02 31.33
C LEU A 882 34.53 18.65 32.03
N LYS A 883 34.87 17.58 31.30
CA LYS A 883 35.14 16.25 31.86
C LYS A 883 36.21 16.31 33.01
N ARG A 884 37.34 17.00 32.75
CA ARG A 884 38.37 17.18 33.77
C ARG A 884 37.88 17.95 34.99
N SER A 885 37.02 18.96 34.83
CA SER A 885 36.49 19.78 35.93
C SER A 885 35.56 19.01 36.88
N ILE A 886 35.07 17.84 36.48
CA ILE A 886 34.19 16.95 37.22
C ILE A 886 34.81 15.58 37.45
N ASP A 887 36.15 15.48 37.37
CA ASP A 887 36.96 14.30 37.63
C ASP A 887 36.57 13.06 36.83
N ILE A 888 36.12 13.21 35.55
CA ILE A 888 35.87 12.13 34.63
C ILE A 888 37.18 11.63 34.00
N PRO A 889 37.48 10.30 33.99
CA PRO A 889 38.61 9.72 33.29
C PRO A 889 38.70 10.14 31.82
N THR A 890 39.89 10.20 31.27
CA THR A 890 40.11 10.73 29.91
C THR A 890 40.06 9.68 28.82
N CYS A 891 40.23 8.40 29.15
CA CYS A 891 40.24 7.28 28.20
C CYS A 891 39.78 5.96 28.85
N ILE A 892 39.59 4.94 28.05
CA ILE A 892 39.14 3.62 28.53
C ILE A 892 40.18 2.96 29.40
N ARG A 893 41.48 3.12 29.09
CA ARG A 893 42.58 2.60 29.89
C ARG A 893 42.55 3.11 31.34
N ASP A 894 42.21 4.38 31.56
CA ASP A 894 42.11 4.96 32.90
C ASP A 894 41.01 4.34 33.77
N VAL A 895 40.05 3.70 33.15
CA VAL A 895 38.91 3.03 33.81
C VAL A 895 39.19 1.53 34.01
N LEU A 896 39.68 0.84 32.98
CA LEU A 896 39.84 -0.59 32.97
C LEU A 896 41.21 -1.06 33.52
N GLY A 897 42.23 -0.21 33.48
CA GLY A 897 43.62 -0.57 33.74
C GLY A 897 44.34 -1.21 32.53
N GLU A 898 45.65 -1.09 32.42
CA GLU A 898 46.47 -1.63 31.30
C GLU A 898 46.35 -3.16 31.25
N GLU A 899 46.09 -3.82 32.36
CA GLU A 899 45.97 -5.30 32.47
C GLU A 899 44.77 -5.86 31.73
N ARG A 900 43.74 -5.04 31.42
CA ARG A 900 42.54 -5.49 30.67
C ARG A 900 42.62 -5.10 29.18
N LYS A 901 43.74 -4.64 28.71
CA LYS A 901 43.92 -4.21 27.31
C LYS A 901 43.63 -5.32 26.32
N GLU A 902 44.18 -6.49 26.57
CA GLU A 902 44.05 -7.65 25.69
C GLU A 902 42.58 -8.10 25.58
N GLU A 903 41.87 -8.21 26.73
CA GLU A 903 40.43 -8.48 26.80
C GLU A 903 39.62 -7.45 26.02
N PHE A 904 39.98 -6.17 26.16
CA PHE A 904 39.31 -5.10 25.44
C PHE A 904 39.50 -5.24 23.91
N LEU A 905 40.71 -5.43 23.44
CA LEU A 905 41.01 -5.57 22.02
C LEU A 905 40.35 -6.80 21.38
N GLU A 906 40.29 -7.93 22.10
CA GLU A 906 39.57 -9.13 21.65
C GLU A 906 38.06 -8.90 21.52
N SER A 907 37.48 -7.99 22.31
CA SER A 907 36.04 -7.68 22.29
C SER A 907 35.60 -6.71 21.17
N LEU A 908 36.53 -6.02 20.52
CA LEU A 908 36.25 -4.91 19.59
C LEU A 908 35.30 -5.30 18.44
N SER A 909 35.45 -6.50 17.86
CA SER A 909 34.59 -6.95 16.76
C SER A 909 33.15 -7.05 17.22
N VAL A 910 32.90 -7.72 18.36
CA VAL A 910 31.54 -7.90 18.89
C VAL A 910 30.94 -6.56 19.32
N LEU A 911 31.72 -5.73 20.05
CA LEU A 911 31.27 -4.40 20.46
C LEU A 911 30.83 -3.54 19.27
N SER A 912 31.56 -3.62 18.17
CA SER A 912 31.32 -2.81 16.96
C SER A 912 30.10 -3.29 16.19
N GLU A 913 29.91 -4.61 16.07
CA GLU A 913 28.76 -5.22 15.42
C GLU A 913 27.48 -4.92 16.23
N ASP A 914 27.53 -5.11 17.54
CA ASP A 914 26.41 -4.83 18.44
C ASP A 914 26.06 -3.35 18.49
N ALA A 915 27.07 -2.44 18.48
CA ALA A 915 26.83 -1.00 18.42
C ALA A 915 26.25 -0.56 17.07
N PHE A 916 26.66 -1.19 15.97
CA PHE A 916 26.06 -0.94 14.66
C PHE A 916 24.57 -1.34 14.64
N ASP A 917 24.20 -2.43 15.30
CA ASP A 917 22.81 -2.90 15.38
C ASP A 917 22.00 -2.23 16.49
N ASP A 918 22.57 -1.32 17.26
CA ASP A 918 21.85 -0.57 18.30
C ASP A 918 20.82 0.39 17.70
N GLN A 919 19.71 0.62 18.45
CA GLN A 919 18.59 1.47 18.02
C GLN A 919 19.01 2.91 17.76
N CYS A 920 19.99 3.43 18.53
CA CYS A 920 20.44 4.82 18.42
C CYS A 920 21.29 5.10 17.18
N THR A 921 21.92 4.08 16.57
CA THR A 921 22.78 4.22 15.38
C THR A 921 22.02 4.80 14.18
N GLY A 922 20.72 4.47 14.04
CA GLY A 922 19.91 4.86 12.89
C GLY A 922 19.74 6.36 12.69
N THR A 923 19.83 7.15 13.76
CA THR A 923 19.62 8.61 13.74
C THR A 923 20.90 9.42 13.75
N ASN A 924 22.09 8.75 13.80
CA ASN A 924 23.36 9.43 13.72
C ASN A 924 23.53 10.13 12.36
N PRO A 925 23.97 11.41 12.31
CA PRO A 925 24.07 12.18 11.06
C PRO A 925 24.99 11.55 10.02
N ARG A 926 26.15 11.04 10.45
CA ARG A 926 27.06 10.21 9.65
C ARG A 926 26.77 8.74 9.94
N TYR A 927 26.17 8.01 8.98
CA TYR A 927 25.88 6.59 9.16
C TYR A 927 27.19 5.77 9.18
N PRO A 928 27.49 5.04 10.29
CA PRO A 928 28.79 4.39 10.45
C PRO A 928 28.89 3.09 9.62
N LEU A 929 30.11 2.71 9.30
CA LEU A 929 30.48 1.32 9.01
C LEU A 929 30.91 0.63 10.31
N ILE A 930 30.81 -0.70 10.38
CA ILE A 930 31.26 -1.47 11.56
C ILE A 930 32.74 -1.18 11.84
N GLN A 931 33.57 -1.07 10.80
CA GLN A 931 34.98 -0.71 10.92
C GLN A 931 35.23 0.69 11.48
N ASP A 932 34.30 1.64 11.27
CA ASP A 932 34.44 2.98 11.85
C ASP A 932 34.22 2.95 13.36
N LEU A 933 33.22 2.16 13.82
CA LEU A 933 32.95 1.93 15.23
C LEU A 933 34.13 1.22 15.91
N HIS A 934 34.68 0.21 15.24
CA HIS A 934 35.90 -0.50 15.70
C HIS A 934 37.06 0.47 15.91
N ALA A 935 37.37 1.31 14.91
CA ALA A 935 38.46 2.27 14.99
C ALA A 935 38.23 3.32 16.11
N MET A 936 36.98 3.75 16.34
CA MET A 936 36.66 4.67 17.43
C MET A 936 36.81 4.04 18.81
N PHE A 937 36.40 2.78 19.01
CA PHE A 937 36.64 2.05 20.27
C PHE A 937 38.13 1.89 20.52
N GLU A 938 38.88 1.46 19.53
CA GLU A 938 40.36 1.27 19.64
C GLU A 938 41.05 2.60 19.98
N ALA A 939 40.65 3.72 19.31
CA ALA A 939 41.23 5.04 19.59
C ALA A 939 40.90 5.55 21.00
N ALA A 940 39.70 5.18 21.55
CA ALA A 940 39.29 5.61 22.88
C ALA A 940 40.02 4.90 24.03
N TRP A 941 40.86 3.85 23.72
CA TRP A 941 41.72 3.24 24.72
C TRP A 941 42.76 4.23 25.28
N GLU A 942 43.30 5.15 24.45
CA GLU A 942 44.27 6.15 24.83
C GLU A 942 43.60 7.55 24.94
N PRO A 943 44.19 8.49 25.69
CA PRO A 943 43.72 9.84 25.72
C PRO A 943 43.66 10.49 24.31
N LEU A 944 42.61 11.21 24.01
CA LEU A 944 42.42 11.86 22.70
C LEU A 944 43.54 12.88 22.40
N ASP A 945 44.27 12.64 21.31
CA ASP A 945 45.30 13.57 20.82
C ASP A 945 44.74 14.53 19.77
N LEU A 946 44.52 15.79 20.18
CA LEU A 946 44.06 16.87 19.33
C LEU A 946 45.16 17.61 18.60
N SER A 947 46.44 17.29 18.86
CA SER A 947 47.59 17.97 18.23
C SER A 947 47.78 17.65 16.76
N SER A 948 47.26 16.51 16.34
CA SER A 948 47.31 16.01 14.94
C SER A 948 46.24 16.63 14.03
N ILE A 949 45.26 17.35 14.58
CA ILE A 949 44.14 17.93 13.81
C ILE A 949 44.52 19.39 13.48
N SER A 950 44.59 19.74 12.20
CA SER A 950 44.83 21.11 11.74
C SER A 950 43.68 22.03 12.17
N GLU A 951 44.00 23.14 12.83
CA GLU A 951 43.05 24.18 13.25
C GLU A 951 42.79 25.21 12.14
N ASP A 952 43.51 25.16 11.02
CA ASP A 952 43.44 26.12 9.90
C ASP A 952 42.37 25.77 8.83
#